data_a886e2df0dd8c9db038fbca23241b0d5
#
_entry.id   a886e2df0dd8c9db038fbca23241b0d5
#
_cell.length_a   1.000
_cell.length_b   1.000
_cell.length_c   1.000
_cell.angle_alpha   90.00
_cell.angle_beta   90.00
_cell.angle_gamma   90.00
#
_symmetry.space_group_name_H-M   'P 1'
#
loop_
_entity.id
_entity.type
_entity.pdbx_description
1 polymer ?
#
loop_
_entity_poly.entity_id
_entity_poly.type
_entity_poly.pdbx_seq_one_letter_code
_entity_poly.pdbx_strand_id
1 'polypeptide(L)'
;MLPSLEHGEIPRNLQRLLARSQSDEPAMLPRRSFLKLAGSVGLALGAFPHLAMAQAASAGGAASALKPTQQPLAFVQIAPSGEVTVTVNRLEFGQGVQTALPMILAEELDADWSQVRSRHGSNDAAYVDPLFGIHLTGGSHSVKNSFTQYRELGARARAMLLSAAAARWNVDVATLRTRAGVVLGPGGRTLSYGELAEAAMALPVPEKVTLKDPKDFRIIGTPTTRIDAHAKSSGRQDFGIDTRLPGQLTAVVAHPPVFGARLTTVDDSAARAIKGVKAVLRVPVDRGGEGVAVVAEGYWPARQGRDALKLQWNTTPVEKADSERLLAQYRELAARPGRRQFDADMAPLATAPRKLEAEFVFPYLAHAPMEPLNCTVQLSDGRAELWVGSQCPGLDGTAAARALGLKPEQVKIHVQMAGGGFGRRFASTSDYVVEACAIAKAARAAGMKAPIRTLWSREDDIRGGYYRPMHLHRARIGFDQQGKVLAWDHVIVGQSITSGTVFGEFQVKNGIDATATEGMRDPYPLPMRLTVHHPTPNVPVLWWRSVGSTHTAYVMETLLDEIARATRQDPVAYRMRLFGDKHPRHRAALQLAVDKSGYGKKKLPAGHAWGVAVHESFDSVVAYVVEASVKEGRPQLHRVTAGVHCNLVVNPRTVEAQVQGAAVMGLSMCLAGSAITLKDGVVEQSNFGDFTVARITDTPAFDVHIVPSADPPTGMGEPGLPPLAPAFANAIARLTGKPLRQLPFKLT
;
A
#
# COMPACT_ATOMS: atom_id res chain seq x y z
N MET A 1 -9.25 12.79 11.16
CA MET A 1 -10.58 12.80 10.50
C MET A 1 -10.46 13.54 9.19
N LEU A 2 -10.60 12.87 8.06
CA LEU A 2 -10.96 13.54 6.81
C LEU A 2 -12.42 13.96 6.95
N PRO A 3 -12.81 15.19 6.57
CA PRO A 3 -14.22 15.56 6.59
C PRO A 3 -15.00 14.61 5.68
N SER A 4 -16.20 14.20 6.13
CA SER A 4 -17.15 13.44 5.32
C SER A 4 -17.38 14.16 4.01
N LEU A 5 -16.97 13.57 2.90
CA LEU A 5 -17.24 14.10 1.57
C LEU A 5 -18.68 13.72 1.19
N GLU A 6 -19.52 14.71 0.99
CA GLU A 6 -20.81 14.52 0.34
C GLU A 6 -20.58 13.98 -1.08
N HIS A 7 -21.45 13.07 -1.50
CA HIS A 7 -21.34 12.34 -2.75
C HIS A 7 -21.29 13.29 -3.96
N GLY A 8 -20.14 13.31 -4.66
CA GLY A 8 -20.06 13.81 -6.03
C GLY A 8 -19.16 15.02 -6.30
N GLU A 9 -18.55 15.66 -5.32
CA GLU A 9 -17.65 16.79 -5.56
C GLU A 9 -16.18 16.43 -5.36
N ILE A 10 -15.36 16.81 -6.35
CA ILE A 10 -13.91 16.85 -6.19
C ILE A 10 -13.61 17.81 -5.03
N PRO A 11 -12.78 17.45 -4.05
CA PRO A 11 -12.44 18.35 -2.94
C PRO A 11 -12.04 19.74 -3.43
N ARG A 12 -12.57 20.81 -2.82
CA ARG A 12 -12.35 22.21 -3.25
C ARG A 12 -10.87 22.60 -3.36
N ASN A 13 -10.03 21.98 -2.57
CA ASN A 13 -8.57 22.13 -2.64
C ASN A 13 -7.99 21.48 -3.94
N LEU A 14 -8.53 20.37 -4.39
CA LEU A 14 -8.16 19.73 -5.66
C LEU A 14 -8.66 20.59 -6.85
N GLN A 15 -9.85 21.19 -6.76
CA GLN A 15 -10.38 22.12 -7.76
C GLN A 15 -9.53 23.40 -7.84
N ARG A 16 -9.08 23.96 -6.71
CA ARG A 16 -8.16 25.10 -6.66
C ARG A 16 -6.77 24.79 -7.23
N LEU A 17 -6.32 23.58 -7.04
CA LEU A 17 -5.07 23.06 -7.60
C LEU A 17 -5.15 22.91 -9.12
N LEU A 18 -6.25 22.39 -9.62
CA LEU A 18 -6.54 22.30 -11.07
C LEU A 18 -6.60 23.67 -11.73
N ALA A 19 -7.19 24.67 -11.06
CA ALA A 19 -7.29 26.04 -11.56
C ALA A 19 -5.94 26.82 -11.60
N ARG A 20 -4.98 26.48 -10.74
CA ARG A 20 -3.65 27.12 -10.68
C ARG A 20 -2.63 26.56 -11.67
N SER A 21 -2.91 25.45 -12.35
CA SER A 21 -1.98 24.79 -13.28
C SER A 21 -1.81 25.45 -14.65
N GLN A 22 -2.44 26.59 -14.89
CA GLN A 22 -2.49 27.25 -16.20
C GLN A 22 -1.37 28.28 -16.45
N SER A 23 -0.35 28.42 -15.59
CA SER A 23 0.76 29.35 -15.79
C SER A 23 2.10 28.66 -16.02
N ASP A 24 2.81 29.07 -17.07
CA ASP A 24 4.06 28.50 -17.58
C ASP A 24 5.32 28.87 -16.77
N GLU A 25 6.17 27.85 -16.47
CA GLU A 25 7.65 27.93 -16.37
C GLU A 25 8.28 26.58 -15.96
N PRO A 26 9.51 26.24 -16.42
CA PRO A 26 10.06 24.89 -16.30
C PRO A 26 11.08 24.73 -15.18
N ALA A 27 10.86 23.85 -14.21
CA ALA A 27 11.90 23.23 -13.37
C ALA A 27 11.38 22.08 -12.51
N MET A 28 12.17 21.02 -12.40
CA MET A 28 12.10 19.85 -11.46
C MET A 28 10.67 19.40 -11.10
N LEU A 29 10.40 18.07 -11.04
CA LEU A 29 9.08 17.56 -10.64
C LEU A 29 8.60 18.20 -9.33
N PRO A 30 8.24 19.44 -9.39
CA PRO A 30 7.50 20.17 -8.42
C PRO A 30 6.03 20.10 -8.79
N ARG A 31 5.22 20.35 -7.84
CA ARG A 31 3.78 20.59 -7.77
C ARG A 31 3.02 20.73 -9.11
N ARG A 32 3.60 21.44 -10.11
CA ARG A 32 3.01 21.73 -11.43
C ARG A 32 2.83 20.51 -12.33
N SER A 33 3.65 19.50 -12.20
CA SER A 33 3.61 18.33 -13.10
C SER A 33 2.56 17.33 -12.73
N PHE A 34 2.29 17.15 -11.43
CA PHE A 34 1.15 16.35 -10.98
C PHE A 34 -0.18 17.08 -11.21
N LEU A 35 -0.16 18.40 -11.09
CA LEU A 35 -1.33 19.24 -11.40
C LEU A 35 -1.64 19.25 -12.90
N LYS A 36 -0.61 19.24 -13.76
CA LYS A 36 -0.77 18.97 -15.20
C LYS A 36 -1.22 17.53 -15.43
N LEU A 37 -0.82 16.59 -14.58
CA LEU A 37 -1.28 15.19 -14.60
C LEU A 37 -2.73 15.07 -14.13
N ALA A 38 -3.08 15.68 -13.02
CA ALA A 38 -4.46 15.75 -12.56
C ALA A 38 -5.34 16.57 -13.52
N GLY A 39 -4.79 17.64 -14.11
CA GLY A 39 -5.40 18.43 -15.17
C GLY A 39 -5.48 17.68 -16.49
N SER A 40 -4.45 16.90 -16.88
CA SER A 40 -4.49 16.07 -18.08
C SER A 40 -5.36 14.82 -17.92
N VAL A 41 -5.49 14.27 -16.72
CA VAL A 41 -6.50 13.26 -16.40
C VAL A 41 -7.90 13.88 -16.42
N GLY A 42 -8.08 15.11 -15.97
CA GLY A 42 -9.32 15.89 -16.13
C GLY A 42 -9.59 16.28 -17.59
N LEU A 43 -8.59 16.64 -18.37
CA LEU A 43 -8.67 16.93 -19.81
C LEU A 43 -8.75 15.64 -20.64
N ALA A 44 -8.12 14.54 -20.21
CA ALA A 44 -8.28 13.23 -20.83
C ALA A 44 -9.69 12.67 -20.63
N LEU A 45 -10.40 13.03 -19.55
CA LEU A 45 -11.84 12.77 -19.41
C LEU A 45 -12.67 13.46 -20.53
N GLY A 46 -12.17 14.55 -21.11
CA GLY A 46 -12.76 15.20 -22.27
C GLY A 46 -12.25 14.70 -23.65
N ALA A 47 -11.09 14.04 -23.72
CA ALA A 47 -10.42 13.70 -24.97
C ALA A 47 -10.42 12.20 -25.33
N PHE A 48 -10.86 11.30 -24.45
CA PHE A 48 -10.93 9.85 -24.68
C PHE A 48 -12.33 9.24 -24.89
N PRO A 49 -13.34 9.97 -25.36
CA PRO A 49 -14.58 9.31 -25.77
C PRO A 49 -14.42 8.43 -27.02
N HIS A 50 -13.30 8.54 -27.77
CA HIS A 50 -13.27 8.08 -29.14
C HIS A 50 -12.84 6.64 -29.40
N LEU A 51 -12.25 5.92 -28.45
CA LEU A 51 -11.83 4.53 -28.71
C LEU A 51 -12.75 3.47 -28.08
N ALA A 52 -13.28 3.70 -26.89
CA ALA A 52 -14.34 2.84 -26.32
C ALA A 52 -15.74 3.21 -26.88
N MET A 53 -15.95 4.47 -27.30
CA MET A 53 -17.18 4.92 -27.93
C MET A 53 -17.22 4.70 -29.46
N ALA A 54 -16.12 4.39 -30.13
CA ALA A 54 -16.16 4.05 -31.56
C ALA A 54 -16.93 2.75 -31.84
N GLN A 55 -17.05 1.84 -30.85
CA GLN A 55 -17.93 0.67 -30.96
C GLN A 55 -19.36 0.93 -30.43
N ALA A 56 -19.55 1.92 -29.53
CA ALA A 56 -20.89 2.28 -29.03
C ALA A 56 -21.58 3.41 -29.83
N ALA A 57 -20.82 4.23 -30.57
CA ALA A 57 -21.35 5.34 -31.36
C ALA A 57 -22.00 4.92 -32.69
N SER A 58 -21.97 3.63 -33.04
CA SER A 58 -22.76 3.09 -34.17
C SER A 58 -24.24 2.80 -33.81
N ALA A 59 -24.62 2.89 -32.53
CA ALA A 59 -26.00 2.82 -32.08
C ALA A 59 -26.41 4.23 -31.58
N GLY A 60 -27.20 4.94 -32.37
CA GLY A 60 -27.65 6.32 -32.13
C GLY A 60 -28.45 6.52 -30.85
N GLY A 61 -27.75 6.56 -29.70
CA GLY A 61 -28.29 6.86 -28.38
C GLY A 61 -27.62 8.10 -27.79
N ALA A 62 -28.41 8.90 -27.02
CA ALA A 62 -27.91 10.05 -26.29
C ALA A 62 -26.69 9.68 -25.43
N ALA A 63 -25.67 10.56 -25.38
CA ALA A 63 -24.47 10.33 -24.59
C ALA A 63 -24.84 10.05 -23.12
N SER A 64 -24.44 8.90 -22.60
CA SER A 64 -24.70 8.51 -21.21
C SER A 64 -24.08 9.52 -20.23
N ALA A 65 -24.84 9.99 -19.25
CA ALA A 65 -24.36 10.87 -18.18
C ALA A 65 -23.36 10.16 -17.20
N LEU A 66 -23.18 8.84 -17.36
CA LEU A 66 -22.29 8.04 -16.50
C LEU A 66 -20.82 8.30 -16.80
N LYS A 67 -20.04 8.45 -15.72
CA LYS A 67 -18.57 8.57 -15.78
C LYS A 67 -17.95 7.27 -16.31
N PRO A 68 -16.72 7.31 -16.88
CA PRO A 68 -16.02 6.09 -17.32
C PRO A 68 -15.92 5.02 -16.21
N THR A 69 -15.71 5.43 -14.96
CA THR A 69 -15.66 4.53 -13.78
C THR A 69 -16.99 3.86 -13.43
N GLN A 70 -18.09 4.27 -14.05
CA GLN A 70 -19.45 3.76 -13.82
C GLN A 70 -19.98 2.90 -14.97
N GLN A 71 -19.18 2.76 -16.06
CA GLN A 71 -19.55 2.02 -17.26
C GLN A 71 -19.26 0.51 -17.08
N PRO A 72 -20.29 -0.35 -17.01
CA PRO A 72 -20.09 -1.79 -16.80
C PRO A 72 -19.27 -2.44 -17.93
N LEU A 73 -19.37 -1.96 -19.17
CA LEU A 73 -18.61 -2.50 -20.31
C LEU A 73 -17.09 -2.40 -20.16
N ALA A 74 -16.57 -1.46 -19.35
CA ALA A 74 -15.15 -1.38 -19.03
C ALA A 74 -14.71 -2.45 -18.00
N PHE A 75 -15.64 -2.93 -17.17
CA PHE A 75 -15.33 -3.80 -16.03
C PHE A 75 -15.83 -5.23 -16.16
N VAL A 76 -16.85 -5.48 -16.96
CA VAL A 76 -17.51 -6.79 -17.08
C VAL A 76 -17.46 -7.26 -18.52
N GLN A 77 -16.96 -8.47 -18.71
CA GLN A 77 -17.01 -9.19 -19.96
C GLN A 77 -17.68 -10.55 -19.72
N ILE A 78 -18.71 -10.87 -20.48
CA ILE A 78 -19.43 -12.15 -20.39
C ILE A 78 -19.21 -12.91 -21.69
N ALA A 79 -18.59 -14.08 -21.62
CA ALA A 79 -18.39 -14.95 -22.77
C ALA A 79 -19.66 -15.73 -23.11
N PRO A 80 -19.81 -16.22 -24.36
CA PRO A 80 -20.94 -17.10 -24.74
C PRO A 80 -21.08 -18.34 -23.86
N SER A 81 -19.98 -18.83 -23.26
CA SER A 81 -19.95 -19.94 -22.31
C SER A 81 -20.59 -19.60 -20.93
N GLY A 82 -20.87 -18.32 -20.66
CA GLY A 82 -21.31 -17.84 -19.36
C GLY A 82 -20.17 -17.40 -18.43
N GLU A 83 -18.91 -17.57 -18.83
CA GLU A 83 -17.77 -17.07 -18.03
C GLU A 83 -17.80 -15.55 -17.91
N VAL A 84 -17.65 -15.04 -16.68
CA VAL A 84 -17.67 -13.62 -16.34
C VAL A 84 -16.27 -13.17 -15.97
N THR A 85 -15.62 -12.38 -16.82
CA THR A 85 -14.33 -11.76 -16.51
C THR A 85 -14.54 -10.37 -15.96
N VAL A 86 -14.05 -10.13 -14.72
CA VAL A 86 -14.09 -8.84 -14.03
C VAL A 86 -12.75 -8.14 -14.17
N THR A 87 -12.74 -6.92 -14.72
CA THR A 87 -11.55 -6.08 -14.74
C THR A 87 -11.40 -5.35 -13.41
N VAL A 88 -10.24 -5.53 -12.76
CA VAL A 88 -9.92 -4.98 -11.44
C VAL A 88 -9.03 -3.75 -11.59
N ASN A 89 -9.47 -2.62 -11.04
CA ASN A 89 -8.78 -1.34 -11.11
C ASN A 89 -7.74 -1.14 -9.99
N ARG A 90 -7.27 -2.23 -9.39
CA ARG A 90 -6.28 -2.23 -8.31
C ARG A 90 -5.19 -3.26 -8.62
N LEU A 91 -3.93 -2.91 -8.28
CA LEU A 91 -2.84 -3.88 -8.35
C LEU A 91 -3.07 -5.03 -7.36
N GLU A 92 -2.92 -6.26 -7.82
CA GLU A 92 -2.79 -7.44 -6.97
C GLU A 92 -1.30 -7.71 -6.68
N PHE A 93 -0.91 -7.63 -5.41
CA PHE A 93 0.44 -7.91 -4.94
C PHE A 93 0.46 -8.75 -3.64
N GLY A 94 -0.58 -9.55 -3.45
CA GLY A 94 -0.75 -10.50 -2.35
C GLY A 94 -1.97 -10.24 -1.47
N GLN A 95 -2.60 -9.06 -1.54
CA GLN A 95 -3.68 -8.64 -0.64
C GLN A 95 -5.08 -9.16 -1.00
N GLY A 96 -5.27 -9.77 -2.19
CA GLY A 96 -6.51 -10.47 -2.54
C GLY A 96 -7.57 -9.66 -3.25
N VAL A 97 -7.24 -8.50 -3.85
CA VAL A 97 -8.21 -7.67 -4.57
C VAL A 97 -8.75 -8.33 -5.83
N GLN A 98 -7.98 -9.21 -6.48
CA GLN A 98 -8.42 -10.02 -7.62
C GLN A 98 -9.51 -11.05 -7.25
N THR A 99 -9.80 -11.21 -5.98
CA THR A 99 -10.91 -12.02 -5.47
C THR A 99 -12.00 -11.13 -4.86
N ALA A 100 -11.62 -10.22 -3.96
CA ALA A 100 -12.58 -9.42 -3.20
C ALA A 100 -13.43 -8.47 -4.08
N LEU A 101 -12.82 -7.79 -5.06
CA LEU A 101 -13.58 -6.90 -5.95
C LEU A 101 -14.50 -7.65 -6.91
N PRO A 102 -14.08 -8.77 -7.55
CA PRO A 102 -15.00 -9.63 -8.27
C PRO A 102 -16.14 -10.20 -7.43
N MET A 103 -15.94 -10.53 -6.14
CA MET A 103 -17.03 -10.98 -5.25
C MET A 103 -18.10 -9.91 -5.11
N ILE A 104 -17.72 -8.64 -4.96
CA ILE A 104 -18.65 -7.52 -4.84
C ILE A 104 -19.50 -7.35 -6.11
N LEU A 105 -18.86 -7.40 -7.27
CA LEU A 105 -19.55 -7.28 -8.56
C LEU A 105 -20.44 -8.49 -8.83
N ALA A 106 -19.92 -9.71 -8.62
CA ALA A 106 -20.64 -10.96 -8.83
C ALA A 106 -21.87 -11.08 -7.95
N GLU A 107 -21.84 -10.55 -6.71
CA GLU A 107 -22.99 -10.48 -5.81
C GLU A 107 -24.14 -9.73 -6.46
N GLU A 108 -23.91 -8.52 -6.94
CA GLU A 108 -24.96 -7.69 -7.54
C GLU A 108 -25.36 -8.16 -8.94
N LEU A 109 -24.44 -8.80 -9.66
CA LEU A 109 -24.72 -9.40 -10.97
C LEU A 109 -25.51 -10.71 -10.87
N ASP A 110 -25.59 -11.35 -9.71
CA ASP A 110 -26.06 -12.73 -9.52
C ASP A 110 -25.29 -13.75 -10.38
N ALA A 111 -23.98 -13.55 -10.53
CA ALA A 111 -23.15 -14.44 -11.33
C ALA A 111 -22.97 -15.83 -10.65
N ASP A 112 -22.70 -16.86 -11.45
CA ASP A 112 -22.16 -18.12 -10.93
C ASP A 112 -20.69 -17.88 -10.54
N TRP A 113 -20.39 -17.92 -9.25
CA TRP A 113 -19.04 -17.66 -8.75
C TRP A 113 -17.98 -18.60 -9.35
N SER A 114 -18.34 -19.83 -9.67
CA SER A 114 -17.43 -20.81 -10.27
C SER A 114 -16.92 -20.39 -11.67
N GLN A 115 -17.69 -19.55 -12.37
CA GLN A 115 -17.41 -19.03 -13.70
C GLN A 115 -16.78 -17.62 -13.68
N VAL A 116 -16.55 -17.03 -12.49
CA VAL A 116 -15.96 -15.71 -12.37
C VAL A 116 -14.42 -15.79 -12.52
N ARG A 117 -13.88 -14.90 -13.36
CA ARG A 117 -12.45 -14.68 -13.57
C ARG A 117 -12.13 -13.22 -13.33
N SER A 118 -10.84 -12.92 -13.22
CA SER A 118 -10.39 -11.54 -13.01
C SER A 118 -9.14 -11.22 -13.81
N ARG A 119 -9.00 -9.94 -14.16
CA ARG A 119 -7.80 -9.39 -14.79
C ARG A 119 -7.55 -7.97 -14.30
N HIS A 120 -6.33 -7.44 -14.48
CA HIS A 120 -6.04 -6.04 -14.21
C HIS A 120 -6.57 -5.11 -15.31
N GLY A 121 -7.00 -3.92 -14.90
CA GLY A 121 -7.15 -2.78 -15.79
C GLY A 121 -5.80 -2.17 -16.17
N SER A 122 -5.80 -1.29 -17.16
CA SER A 122 -4.63 -0.52 -17.58
C SER A 122 -4.55 0.84 -16.87
N ASN A 123 -3.75 1.77 -17.40
CA ASN A 123 -3.77 3.18 -17.00
C ASN A 123 -4.91 3.99 -17.66
N ASP A 124 -5.97 3.34 -18.13
CA ASP A 124 -7.15 3.99 -18.69
C ASP A 124 -7.96 4.73 -17.62
N ALA A 125 -8.61 5.83 -18.00
CA ALA A 125 -9.42 6.67 -17.13
C ALA A 125 -10.60 5.94 -16.46
N ALA A 126 -11.08 4.83 -17.04
CA ALA A 126 -12.11 3.99 -16.42
C ALA A 126 -11.66 3.36 -15.10
N TYR A 127 -10.36 3.15 -14.91
CA TYR A 127 -9.79 2.40 -13.79
C TYR A 127 -9.21 3.26 -12.67
N VAL A 128 -9.46 4.58 -12.68
CA VAL A 128 -9.09 5.44 -11.55
C VAL A 128 -9.92 5.11 -10.30
N ASP A 129 -9.36 5.44 -9.13
CA ASP A 129 -10.11 5.39 -7.88
C ASP A 129 -11.30 6.35 -7.96
N PRO A 130 -12.55 5.91 -7.70
CA PRO A 130 -13.73 6.74 -7.90
C PRO A 130 -13.82 7.94 -6.95
N LEU A 131 -13.12 7.90 -5.79
CA LEU A 131 -13.12 9.00 -4.82
C LEU A 131 -11.95 9.97 -5.05
N PHE A 132 -10.78 9.46 -5.43
CA PHE A 132 -9.58 10.28 -5.61
C PHE A 132 -9.37 10.77 -7.06
N GLY A 133 -10.00 10.13 -8.04
CA GLY A 133 -9.82 10.48 -9.46
C GLY A 133 -8.45 10.14 -10.03
N ILE A 134 -7.64 9.36 -9.33
CA ILE A 134 -6.32 8.88 -9.76
C ILE A 134 -6.26 7.36 -9.64
N HIS A 135 -5.34 6.71 -10.37
CA HIS A 135 -5.06 5.30 -10.14
C HIS A 135 -4.33 5.16 -8.80
N LEU A 136 -4.85 4.35 -7.91
CA LEU A 136 -4.25 4.17 -6.59
C LEU A 136 -4.53 2.79 -6.00
N THR A 137 -3.46 2.08 -5.64
CA THR A 137 -3.51 0.90 -4.80
C THR A 137 -2.65 1.17 -3.57
N GLY A 138 -3.25 1.63 -2.48
CA GLY A 138 -2.56 2.02 -1.25
C GLY A 138 -3.55 2.56 -0.23
N GLY A 139 -3.06 2.92 0.98
CA GLY A 139 -3.89 3.46 2.06
C GLY A 139 -5.05 2.55 2.47
N SER A 140 -4.94 1.24 2.21
CA SER A 140 -5.98 0.25 2.49
C SER A 140 -7.35 0.52 1.83
N HIS A 141 -7.41 1.40 0.81
CA HIS A 141 -8.67 1.88 0.23
C HIS A 141 -9.28 0.96 -0.84
N SER A 142 -8.58 -0.09 -1.29
CA SER A 142 -8.99 -0.87 -2.48
C SER A 142 -10.42 -1.39 -2.39
N VAL A 143 -10.81 -2.04 -1.29
CA VAL A 143 -12.20 -2.51 -1.07
C VAL A 143 -13.10 -1.35 -0.67
N LYS A 144 -12.68 -0.53 0.31
CA LYS A 144 -13.46 0.58 0.86
C LYS A 144 -13.97 1.52 -0.23
N ASN A 145 -13.07 2.04 -1.09
CA ASN A 145 -13.44 3.03 -2.10
C ASN A 145 -14.16 2.40 -3.32
N SER A 146 -13.94 1.11 -3.56
CA SER A 146 -14.54 0.42 -4.71
C SER A 146 -15.83 -0.34 -4.37
N PHE A 147 -16.25 -0.40 -3.09
CA PHE A 147 -17.39 -1.21 -2.66
C PHE A 147 -18.68 -0.82 -3.37
N THR A 148 -19.07 0.45 -3.31
CA THR A 148 -20.27 0.94 -3.99
C THR A 148 -20.12 0.89 -5.51
N GLN A 149 -18.93 1.26 -6.03
CA GLN A 149 -18.64 1.22 -7.47
C GLN A 149 -18.89 -0.17 -8.07
N TYR A 150 -18.28 -1.22 -7.50
CA TYR A 150 -18.40 -2.59 -8.03
C TYR A 150 -19.81 -3.16 -7.83
N ARG A 151 -20.51 -2.78 -6.77
CA ARG A 151 -21.94 -3.09 -6.61
C ARG A 151 -22.78 -2.48 -7.72
N GLU A 152 -22.61 -1.18 -7.98
CA GLU A 152 -23.34 -0.49 -9.05
C GLU A 152 -23.04 -1.05 -10.43
N LEU A 153 -21.76 -1.40 -10.72
CA LEU A 153 -21.37 -2.02 -11.97
C LEU A 153 -22.07 -3.37 -12.18
N GLY A 154 -22.08 -4.22 -11.15
CA GLY A 154 -22.79 -5.50 -11.18
C GLY A 154 -24.31 -5.33 -11.37
N ALA A 155 -24.93 -4.41 -10.65
CA ALA A 155 -26.36 -4.12 -10.74
C ALA A 155 -26.76 -3.55 -12.12
N ARG A 156 -25.93 -2.66 -12.71
CA ARG A 156 -26.15 -2.16 -14.09
C ARG A 156 -26.06 -3.28 -15.12
N ALA A 157 -25.05 -4.11 -15.04
CA ALA A 157 -24.91 -5.27 -15.93
C ALA A 157 -26.09 -6.24 -15.80
N ARG A 158 -26.54 -6.53 -14.57
CA ARG A 158 -27.74 -7.34 -14.33
C ARG A 158 -29.00 -6.73 -14.95
N ALA A 159 -29.20 -5.42 -14.78
CA ALA A 159 -30.35 -4.73 -15.34
C ALA A 159 -30.37 -4.80 -16.88
N MET A 160 -29.22 -4.64 -17.53
CA MET A 160 -29.10 -4.78 -18.99
C MET A 160 -29.44 -6.21 -19.45
N LEU A 161 -28.99 -7.25 -18.75
CA LEU A 161 -29.33 -8.65 -19.04
C LEU A 161 -30.81 -8.95 -18.86
N LEU A 162 -31.42 -8.42 -17.79
CA LEU A 162 -32.87 -8.52 -17.56
C LEU A 162 -33.67 -7.85 -18.67
N SER A 163 -33.27 -6.65 -19.11
CA SER A 163 -33.90 -5.94 -20.23
C SER A 163 -33.79 -6.70 -21.56
N ALA A 164 -32.62 -7.30 -21.84
CA ALA A 164 -32.43 -8.14 -23.02
C ALA A 164 -33.34 -9.38 -23.00
N ALA A 165 -33.46 -10.03 -21.84
CA ALA A 165 -34.35 -11.20 -21.68
C ALA A 165 -35.85 -10.80 -21.79
N ALA A 166 -36.24 -9.67 -21.22
CA ALA A 166 -37.58 -9.12 -21.31
C ALA A 166 -37.98 -8.87 -22.77
N ALA A 167 -37.11 -8.22 -23.53
CA ALA A 167 -37.32 -8.00 -24.97
C ALA A 167 -37.40 -9.33 -25.75
N ARG A 168 -36.51 -10.30 -25.48
CA ARG A 168 -36.48 -11.60 -26.17
C ARG A 168 -37.74 -12.46 -25.89
N TRP A 169 -38.31 -12.35 -24.69
CA TRP A 169 -39.52 -13.10 -24.30
C TRP A 169 -40.80 -12.31 -24.47
N ASN A 170 -40.71 -11.02 -24.78
CA ASN A 170 -41.83 -10.08 -24.85
C ASN A 170 -42.65 -10.10 -23.55
N VAL A 171 -41.98 -9.88 -22.41
CA VAL A 171 -42.61 -9.83 -21.07
C VAL A 171 -42.13 -8.61 -20.30
N ASP A 172 -42.84 -8.24 -19.25
CA ASP A 172 -42.42 -7.18 -18.36
C ASP A 172 -41.17 -7.60 -17.59
N VAL A 173 -40.15 -6.75 -17.54
CA VAL A 173 -38.88 -6.96 -16.84
C VAL A 173 -39.12 -7.22 -15.33
N ALA A 174 -40.15 -6.68 -14.73
CA ALA A 174 -40.52 -6.89 -13.33
C ALA A 174 -40.87 -8.35 -13.01
N THR A 175 -41.23 -9.14 -14.01
CA THR A 175 -41.57 -10.58 -13.86
C THR A 175 -40.32 -11.47 -13.87
N LEU A 176 -39.17 -10.90 -14.20
CA LEU A 176 -37.91 -11.64 -14.34
C LEU A 176 -37.10 -11.61 -13.06
N ARG A 177 -36.30 -12.63 -12.88
CA ARG A 177 -35.32 -12.75 -11.78
C ARG A 177 -34.03 -13.31 -12.28
N THR A 178 -32.94 -13.11 -11.52
CA THR A 178 -31.62 -13.66 -11.83
C THR A 178 -31.17 -14.63 -10.74
N ARG A 179 -30.39 -15.64 -11.11
CA ARG A 179 -29.76 -16.56 -10.18
C ARG A 179 -28.59 -17.30 -10.87
N ALA A 180 -27.41 -17.25 -10.26
CA ALA A 180 -26.24 -18.03 -10.69
C ALA A 180 -25.98 -17.99 -12.20
N GLY A 181 -25.92 -16.78 -12.80
CA GLY A 181 -25.60 -16.58 -14.22
C GLY A 181 -26.75 -16.88 -15.20
N VAL A 182 -27.98 -17.00 -14.69
CA VAL A 182 -29.19 -17.25 -15.52
C VAL A 182 -30.28 -16.24 -15.21
N VAL A 183 -31.04 -15.85 -16.24
CA VAL A 183 -32.32 -15.13 -16.11
C VAL A 183 -33.45 -16.15 -16.10
N LEU A 184 -34.33 -16.02 -15.13
CA LEU A 184 -35.52 -16.83 -14.93
C LEU A 184 -36.77 -16.03 -15.29
N GLY A 185 -37.64 -16.60 -16.14
CA GLY A 185 -38.85 -15.97 -16.60
C GLY A 185 -40.11 -16.80 -16.30
N PRO A 186 -41.30 -16.24 -16.60
CA PRO A 186 -42.59 -16.94 -16.41
C PRO A 186 -42.63 -18.28 -17.14
N GLY A 187 -43.31 -19.27 -16.57
CA GLY A 187 -43.46 -20.61 -17.15
C GLY A 187 -42.16 -21.44 -17.10
N GLY A 188 -41.22 -21.12 -16.22
CA GLY A 188 -39.95 -21.87 -16.07
C GLY A 188 -38.94 -21.63 -17.15
N ARG A 189 -39.12 -20.59 -18.00
CA ARG A 189 -38.15 -20.23 -19.05
C ARG A 189 -36.86 -19.75 -18.43
N THR A 190 -35.73 -20.11 -19.04
CA THR A 190 -34.38 -19.71 -18.63
C THR A 190 -33.55 -19.25 -19.82
N LEU A 191 -32.68 -18.27 -19.61
CA LEU A 191 -31.60 -17.84 -20.53
C LEU A 191 -30.34 -17.62 -19.74
N SER A 192 -29.23 -18.18 -20.20
CA SER A 192 -27.93 -17.92 -19.63
C SER A 192 -27.46 -16.49 -19.92
N TYR A 193 -26.57 -15.97 -19.10
CA TYR A 193 -25.96 -14.66 -19.37
C TYR A 193 -25.17 -14.66 -20.69
N GLY A 194 -24.54 -15.80 -21.07
CA GLY A 194 -23.84 -15.93 -22.32
C GLY A 194 -24.74 -15.75 -23.54
N GLU A 195 -25.99 -16.28 -23.50
CA GLU A 195 -26.98 -16.13 -24.57
C GLU A 195 -27.54 -14.70 -24.68
N LEU A 196 -27.42 -13.90 -23.61
CA LEU A 196 -27.97 -12.55 -23.53
C LEU A 196 -26.90 -11.45 -23.70
N ALA A 197 -25.61 -11.78 -23.57
CA ALA A 197 -24.55 -10.81 -23.45
C ALA A 197 -24.48 -9.84 -24.64
N GLU A 198 -24.57 -10.34 -25.87
CA GLU A 198 -24.54 -9.53 -27.09
C GLU A 198 -25.73 -8.57 -27.17
N ALA A 199 -26.93 -9.07 -26.94
CA ALA A 199 -28.15 -8.26 -26.92
C ALA A 199 -28.13 -7.22 -25.81
N ALA A 200 -27.63 -7.57 -24.62
CA ALA A 200 -27.51 -6.66 -23.49
C ALA A 200 -26.51 -5.53 -23.78
N MET A 201 -25.39 -5.81 -24.46
CA MET A 201 -24.39 -4.78 -24.84
C MET A 201 -24.94 -3.70 -25.78
N ALA A 202 -25.97 -4.01 -26.58
CA ALA A 202 -26.62 -3.06 -27.48
C ALA A 202 -27.63 -2.14 -26.75
N LEU A 203 -27.94 -2.41 -25.48
CA LEU A 203 -28.90 -1.62 -24.71
C LEU A 203 -28.22 -0.44 -24.00
N PRO A 204 -28.96 0.67 -23.75
CA PRO A 204 -28.43 1.77 -22.95
C PRO A 204 -28.13 1.32 -21.52
N VAL A 205 -27.03 1.81 -20.96
CA VAL A 205 -26.67 1.55 -19.57
C VAL A 205 -27.57 2.35 -18.63
N PRO A 206 -28.26 1.73 -17.67
CA PRO A 206 -29.14 2.46 -16.75
C PRO A 206 -28.34 3.37 -15.82
N GLU A 207 -28.76 4.63 -15.71
CA GLU A 207 -28.10 5.60 -14.83
C GLU A 207 -28.32 5.26 -13.35
N LYS A 208 -29.53 4.84 -13.00
CA LYS A 208 -29.93 4.46 -11.64
C LYS A 208 -30.18 2.97 -11.55
N VAL A 209 -29.70 2.36 -10.48
CA VAL A 209 -29.92 0.94 -10.18
C VAL A 209 -30.22 0.75 -8.70
N THR A 210 -30.98 -0.30 -8.38
CA THR A 210 -31.25 -0.70 -7.01
C THR A 210 -30.24 -1.77 -6.61
N LEU A 211 -29.52 -1.53 -5.50
CA LEU A 211 -28.58 -2.47 -4.92
C LEU A 211 -29.31 -3.44 -3.97
N LYS A 212 -28.76 -4.64 -3.81
CA LYS A 212 -29.26 -5.62 -2.83
C LYS A 212 -29.10 -5.10 -1.40
N ASP A 213 -29.98 -5.54 -0.53
CA ASP A 213 -29.79 -5.37 0.92
C ASP A 213 -28.66 -6.32 1.40
N PRO A 214 -27.76 -5.91 2.31
CA PRO A 214 -26.73 -6.79 2.86
C PRO A 214 -27.23 -8.13 3.43
N LYS A 215 -28.47 -8.18 3.94
CA LYS A 215 -29.10 -9.43 4.43
C LYS A 215 -29.33 -10.47 3.31
N ASP A 216 -29.40 -10.01 2.05
CA ASP A 216 -29.65 -10.85 0.88
C ASP A 216 -28.37 -11.30 0.17
N PHE A 217 -27.19 -10.95 0.70
CA PHE A 217 -25.90 -11.35 0.15
C PHE A 217 -25.69 -12.87 0.23
N ARG A 218 -25.13 -13.43 -0.85
CA ARG A 218 -24.84 -14.86 -0.99
C ARG A 218 -23.36 -15.14 -1.26
N ILE A 219 -22.64 -14.19 -1.82
CA ILE A 219 -21.24 -14.28 -2.17
C ILE A 219 -20.41 -13.44 -1.19
N ILE A 220 -20.80 -12.20 -0.96
CA ILE A 220 -20.17 -11.33 0.04
C ILE A 220 -20.36 -11.94 1.43
N GLY A 221 -19.29 -11.96 2.23
CA GLY A 221 -19.27 -12.52 3.58
C GLY A 221 -18.96 -14.02 3.63
N THR A 222 -18.89 -14.71 2.49
CA THR A 222 -18.54 -16.13 2.46
C THR A 222 -17.02 -16.36 2.48
N PRO A 223 -16.53 -17.42 3.16
CA PRO A 223 -15.10 -17.73 3.23
C PRO A 223 -14.59 -18.38 1.93
N THR A 224 -14.64 -17.63 0.85
CA THR A 224 -14.31 -18.08 -0.50
C THR A 224 -12.80 -18.19 -0.71
N THR A 225 -12.34 -19.26 -1.37
CA THR A 225 -10.95 -19.42 -1.78
C THR A 225 -10.60 -18.38 -2.85
N ARG A 226 -9.39 -17.84 -2.79
CA ARG A 226 -8.91 -16.85 -3.77
C ARG A 226 -8.91 -17.44 -5.17
N ILE A 227 -9.34 -16.66 -6.16
CA ILE A 227 -9.35 -17.05 -7.59
C ILE A 227 -7.93 -17.38 -8.07
N ASP A 228 -6.93 -16.64 -7.60
CA ASP A 228 -5.52 -16.77 -7.97
C ASP A 228 -4.74 -17.81 -7.14
N ALA A 229 -5.36 -18.45 -6.14
CA ALA A 229 -4.67 -19.35 -5.21
C ALA A 229 -3.97 -20.51 -5.92
N HIS A 230 -4.67 -21.19 -6.83
CA HIS A 230 -4.12 -22.36 -7.51
C HIS A 230 -2.96 -21.99 -8.45
N ALA A 231 -3.08 -20.92 -9.22
CA ALA A 231 -2.02 -20.46 -10.11
C ALA A 231 -0.76 -20.06 -9.32
N LYS A 232 -0.93 -19.34 -8.20
CA LYS A 232 0.17 -18.92 -7.33
C LYS A 232 0.85 -20.10 -6.63
N SER A 233 0.09 -21.05 -6.07
CA SER A 233 0.65 -22.19 -5.34
C SER A 233 1.28 -23.27 -6.23
N SER A 234 0.93 -23.31 -7.52
CA SER A 234 1.46 -24.26 -8.51
C SER A 234 2.56 -23.65 -9.41
N GLY A 235 2.99 -22.41 -9.18
CA GLY A 235 4.00 -21.74 -9.98
C GLY A 235 3.55 -21.37 -11.40
N ARG A 236 2.24 -21.30 -11.66
CA ARG A 236 1.68 -20.94 -12.97
C ARG A 236 1.30 -19.47 -13.09
N GLN A 237 1.38 -18.72 -11.99
CA GLN A 237 1.10 -17.29 -12.01
C GLN A 237 2.31 -16.55 -12.52
N ASP A 238 2.13 -15.83 -13.63
CA ASP A 238 3.12 -14.86 -14.11
C ASP A 238 3.03 -13.56 -13.31
N PHE A 239 4.20 -13.01 -12.98
CA PHE A 239 4.40 -11.71 -12.35
C PHE A 239 5.11 -10.76 -13.31
N GLY A 240 5.33 -9.52 -12.92
CA GLY A 240 6.06 -8.55 -13.75
C GLY A 240 7.42 -9.05 -14.20
N ILE A 241 8.14 -9.72 -13.29
CA ILE A 241 9.47 -10.31 -13.55
C ILE A 241 9.44 -11.43 -14.61
N ASP A 242 8.29 -12.07 -14.81
CA ASP A 242 8.13 -13.18 -15.77
C ASP A 242 7.73 -12.72 -17.16
N THR A 243 7.51 -11.41 -17.35
CA THR A 243 7.12 -10.84 -18.66
C THR A 243 8.11 -11.27 -19.75
N ARG A 244 7.59 -11.87 -20.81
CA ARG A 244 8.39 -12.34 -21.97
C ARG A 244 7.76 -11.85 -23.26
N LEU A 245 8.52 -11.08 -24.03
CA LEU A 245 8.14 -10.58 -25.35
C LEU A 245 9.10 -11.12 -26.40
N PRO A 246 8.66 -11.28 -27.64
CA PRO A 246 9.53 -11.74 -28.74
C PRO A 246 10.80 -10.89 -28.86
N GLY A 247 11.96 -11.51 -28.90
CA GLY A 247 13.25 -10.83 -29.03
C GLY A 247 13.68 -9.99 -27.83
N GLN A 248 13.01 -10.09 -26.69
CA GLN A 248 13.28 -9.29 -25.48
C GLN A 248 14.72 -9.44 -24.99
N LEU A 249 15.33 -8.31 -24.63
CA LEU A 249 16.61 -8.23 -23.91
C LEU A 249 16.38 -7.89 -22.44
N THR A 250 17.40 -8.17 -21.63
CA THR A 250 17.36 -7.85 -20.19
C THR A 250 18.47 -6.84 -19.84
N ALA A 251 18.12 -5.83 -19.06
CA ALA A 251 19.03 -4.85 -18.52
C ALA A 251 19.20 -5.00 -17.01
N VAL A 252 20.42 -4.87 -16.51
CA VAL A 252 20.77 -4.77 -15.09
C VAL A 252 21.62 -3.51 -14.91
N VAL A 253 21.35 -2.74 -13.86
CA VAL A 253 22.00 -1.44 -13.65
C VAL A 253 23.05 -1.52 -12.54
N ALA A 254 24.21 -0.90 -12.76
CA ALA A 254 25.13 -0.54 -11.70
C ALA A 254 24.75 0.85 -11.20
N HIS A 255 24.16 0.92 -10.00
CA HIS A 255 23.74 2.15 -9.35
C HIS A 255 24.90 2.81 -8.59
N PRO A 256 24.86 4.16 -8.39
CA PRO A 256 25.85 4.84 -7.57
C PRO A 256 25.78 4.36 -6.11
N PRO A 257 26.91 4.21 -5.41
CA PRO A 257 26.95 3.74 -4.02
C PRO A 257 26.35 4.76 -3.02
N VAL A 258 26.33 6.04 -3.39
CA VAL A 258 25.74 7.13 -2.62
C VAL A 258 24.63 7.76 -3.45
N PHE A 259 23.47 7.99 -2.86
CA PHE A 259 22.31 8.54 -3.55
C PHE A 259 22.64 9.88 -4.22
N GLY A 260 22.37 9.97 -5.54
CA GLY A 260 22.59 11.17 -6.34
C GLY A 260 24.03 11.37 -6.84
N ALA A 261 24.96 10.44 -6.55
CA ALA A 261 26.31 10.54 -7.08
C ALA A 261 26.33 10.34 -8.59
N ARG A 262 27.28 11.04 -9.25
CA ARG A 262 27.46 11.01 -10.71
C ARG A 262 28.67 10.20 -11.11
N LEU A 263 28.56 9.55 -12.25
CA LEU A 263 29.61 8.73 -12.83
C LEU A 263 30.75 9.62 -13.36
N THR A 264 31.99 9.28 -13.03
CA THR A 264 33.20 9.94 -13.54
C THR A 264 33.84 9.13 -14.66
N THR A 265 34.20 7.87 -14.39
CA THR A 265 34.81 7.01 -15.38
C THR A 265 34.14 5.65 -15.47
N VAL A 266 34.17 5.05 -16.66
CA VAL A 266 33.67 3.72 -16.95
C VAL A 266 34.74 2.99 -17.77
N ASP A 267 35.24 1.86 -17.26
CA ASP A 267 35.89 0.85 -18.07
C ASP A 267 34.92 -0.33 -18.22
N ASP A 268 34.39 -0.48 -19.42
CA ASP A 268 33.39 -1.49 -19.78
C ASP A 268 34.00 -2.60 -20.67
N SER A 269 35.29 -2.62 -20.87
CA SER A 269 36.00 -3.56 -21.76
C SER A 269 35.72 -5.02 -21.40
N ALA A 270 35.85 -5.37 -20.11
CA ALA A 270 35.56 -6.71 -19.61
C ALA A 270 34.06 -7.08 -19.73
N ALA A 271 33.18 -6.12 -19.48
CA ALA A 271 31.73 -6.33 -19.60
C ALA A 271 31.32 -6.64 -21.05
N ARG A 272 31.86 -5.91 -22.03
CA ARG A 272 31.58 -6.12 -23.44
C ARG A 272 32.10 -7.45 -23.98
N ALA A 273 33.13 -8.01 -23.38
CA ALA A 273 33.69 -9.32 -23.76
C ALA A 273 32.83 -10.50 -23.34
N ILE A 274 31.83 -10.30 -22.45
CA ILE A 274 30.96 -11.37 -21.96
C ILE A 274 29.95 -11.75 -23.05
N LYS A 275 29.93 -13.05 -23.38
CA LYS A 275 29.00 -13.60 -24.38
C LYS A 275 27.54 -13.30 -24.00
N GLY A 276 26.79 -12.72 -24.93
CA GLY A 276 25.39 -12.34 -24.73
C GLY A 276 25.18 -10.89 -24.32
N VAL A 277 26.20 -10.16 -23.91
CA VAL A 277 26.13 -8.71 -23.70
C VAL A 277 25.97 -8.01 -25.05
N LYS A 278 25.01 -7.11 -25.17
CA LYS A 278 24.69 -6.36 -26.41
C LYS A 278 25.11 -4.90 -26.31
N ALA A 279 24.97 -4.29 -25.14
CA ALA A 279 25.38 -2.91 -24.91
C ALA A 279 25.71 -2.62 -23.45
N VAL A 280 26.53 -1.60 -23.25
CA VAL A 280 26.78 -0.94 -21.97
C VAL A 280 26.43 0.53 -22.16
N LEU A 281 25.47 1.02 -21.39
CA LEU A 281 24.82 2.32 -21.60
C LEU A 281 24.90 3.16 -20.32
N ARG A 282 25.37 4.41 -20.42
CA ARG A 282 25.20 5.39 -19.34
C ARG A 282 23.75 5.86 -19.33
N VAL A 283 23.14 5.89 -18.17
CA VAL A 283 21.72 6.27 -18.01
C VAL A 283 21.53 7.16 -16.77
N PRO A 284 20.61 8.11 -16.81
CA PRO A 284 20.21 8.82 -15.60
C PRO A 284 19.48 7.85 -14.67
N VAL A 285 19.78 7.97 -13.38
CA VAL A 285 19.05 7.29 -12.31
C VAL A 285 18.46 8.33 -11.36
N ASP A 286 17.70 7.88 -10.36
CA ASP A 286 17.00 8.76 -9.45
C ASP A 286 17.91 9.79 -8.75
N ARG A 287 17.31 10.90 -8.26
CA ARG A 287 17.97 12.01 -7.54
C ARG A 287 19.11 12.70 -8.32
N GLY A 288 19.04 12.70 -9.63
CA GLY A 288 20.05 13.30 -10.51
C GLY A 288 21.37 12.54 -10.56
N GLY A 289 21.37 11.30 -10.11
CA GLY A 289 22.48 10.38 -10.23
C GLY A 289 22.65 9.84 -11.66
N GLU A 290 23.75 9.14 -11.89
CA GLU A 290 24.00 8.42 -13.13
C GLU A 290 24.32 6.97 -12.83
N GLY A 291 23.87 6.05 -13.68
CA GLY A 291 24.14 4.61 -13.60
C GLY A 291 24.68 4.06 -14.89
N VAL A 292 25.07 2.78 -14.87
CA VAL A 292 25.49 2.06 -16.05
C VAL A 292 24.63 0.81 -16.22
N ALA A 293 23.81 0.80 -17.27
CA ALA A 293 22.98 -0.34 -17.64
C ALA A 293 23.76 -1.28 -18.57
N VAL A 294 23.80 -2.56 -18.23
CA VAL A 294 24.28 -3.62 -19.11
C VAL A 294 23.08 -4.35 -19.70
N VAL A 295 22.94 -4.28 -21.03
CA VAL A 295 21.88 -4.92 -21.77
C VAL A 295 22.40 -6.21 -22.42
N ALA A 296 21.70 -7.33 -22.19
CA ALA A 296 22.11 -8.63 -22.67
C ALA A 296 20.92 -9.52 -23.09
N GLU A 297 21.21 -10.68 -23.66
CA GLU A 297 20.21 -11.69 -24.07
C GLU A 297 19.40 -12.28 -22.90
N GLY A 298 19.85 -12.10 -21.67
CA GLY A 298 19.17 -12.56 -20.45
C GLY A 298 19.77 -11.99 -19.20
N TYR A 299 19.20 -12.35 -18.05
CA TYR A 299 19.62 -11.81 -16.74
C TYR A 299 21.08 -12.15 -16.39
N TRP A 300 21.47 -13.40 -16.58
CA TRP A 300 22.80 -13.84 -16.14
C TRP A 300 23.96 -13.14 -16.88
N PRO A 301 23.98 -13.08 -18.22
CA PRO A 301 25.02 -12.31 -18.90
C PRO A 301 24.95 -10.81 -18.60
N ALA A 302 23.75 -10.23 -18.39
CA ALA A 302 23.62 -8.83 -17.97
C ALA A 302 24.24 -8.61 -16.58
N ARG A 303 23.98 -9.51 -15.63
CA ARG A 303 24.53 -9.47 -14.27
C ARG A 303 26.06 -9.63 -14.28
N GLN A 304 26.57 -10.62 -14.97
CA GLN A 304 28.03 -10.81 -15.12
C GLN A 304 28.71 -9.57 -15.75
N GLY A 305 28.07 -9.00 -16.78
CA GLY A 305 28.54 -7.77 -17.42
C GLY A 305 28.58 -6.60 -16.44
N ARG A 306 27.52 -6.39 -15.66
CA ARG A 306 27.50 -5.35 -14.63
C ARG A 306 28.59 -5.53 -13.59
N ASP A 307 28.78 -6.75 -13.12
CA ASP A 307 29.75 -7.07 -12.07
C ASP A 307 31.21 -6.97 -12.58
N ALA A 308 31.42 -7.02 -13.90
CA ALA A 308 32.74 -6.83 -14.54
C ALA A 308 33.07 -5.34 -14.84
N LEU A 309 32.13 -4.42 -14.65
CA LEU A 309 32.40 -2.99 -14.84
C LEU A 309 33.37 -2.44 -13.78
N LYS A 310 34.30 -1.57 -14.21
CA LYS A 310 35.08 -0.75 -13.29
C LYS A 310 34.62 0.67 -13.37
N LEU A 311 34.02 1.14 -12.28
CA LEU A 311 33.32 2.41 -12.21
C LEU A 311 33.91 3.32 -11.14
N GLN A 312 34.00 4.61 -11.44
CA GLN A 312 34.32 5.64 -10.46
C GLN A 312 33.20 6.65 -10.38
N TRP A 313 32.90 7.09 -9.17
CA TRP A 313 31.79 7.98 -8.88
C TRP A 313 32.27 9.26 -8.20
N ASN A 314 31.74 10.41 -8.61
CA ASN A 314 31.89 11.65 -7.87
C ASN A 314 30.84 11.73 -6.77
N THR A 315 31.26 11.50 -5.54
CA THR A 315 30.41 11.60 -4.34
C THR A 315 30.62 12.92 -3.59
N THR A 316 31.47 13.83 -4.08
CA THR A 316 31.80 15.08 -3.39
C THR A 316 30.60 16.03 -3.27
N PRO A 317 29.75 16.23 -4.31
CA PRO A 317 28.63 17.17 -4.24
C PRO A 317 27.41 16.66 -3.51
N VAL A 318 27.41 15.39 -3.03
CA VAL A 318 26.25 14.79 -2.36
C VAL A 318 26.51 14.62 -0.86
N GLU A 319 25.49 14.84 -0.06
CA GLU A 319 25.55 14.60 1.38
C GLU A 319 25.77 13.11 1.65
N LYS A 320 26.73 12.81 2.51
CA LYS A 320 27.03 11.46 2.98
C LYS A 320 26.32 11.20 4.31
N ALA A 321 25.09 10.72 4.23
CA ALA A 321 24.32 10.36 5.40
C ALA A 321 25.00 9.22 6.20
N ASP A 322 24.99 9.32 7.52
CA ASP A 322 25.54 8.33 8.44
C ASP A 322 24.55 8.12 9.59
N SER A 323 24.18 6.87 9.87
CA SER A 323 23.10 6.55 10.79
C SER A 323 23.35 7.00 12.23
N GLU A 324 24.60 6.89 12.72
CA GLU A 324 24.95 7.31 14.09
C GLU A 324 24.92 8.84 14.20
N ARG A 325 25.51 9.53 13.23
CA ARG A 325 25.49 10.99 13.15
C ARG A 325 24.07 11.54 13.00
N LEU A 326 23.23 10.91 12.17
CA LEU A 326 21.82 11.29 12.05
C LEU A 326 21.05 11.11 13.38
N LEU A 327 21.28 10.03 14.10
CA LEU A 327 20.64 9.83 15.40
C LEU A 327 21.08 10.90 16.41
N ALA A 328 22.36 11.28 16.42
CA ALA A 328 22.85 12.38 17.27
C ALA A 328 22.16 13.71 16.91
N GLN A 329 22.06 14.04 15.62
CA GLN A 329 21.32 15.23 15.13
C GLN A 329 19.83 15.21 15.51
N TYR A 330 19.18 14.02 15.44
CA TYR A 330 17.78 13.88 15.85
C TYR A 330 17.60 14.15 17.35
N ARG A 331 18.55 13.71 18.19
CA ARG A 331 18.57 13.98 19.63
C ARG A 331 18.73 15.47 19.93
N GLU A 332 19.56 16.18 19.17
CA GLU A 332 19.70 17.63 19.28
C GLU A 332 18.42 18.35 18.88
N LEU A 333 17.80 17.98 17.75
CA LEU A 333 16.53 18.54 17.30
C LEU A 333 15.43 18.31 18.32
N ALA A 334 15.36 17.12 18.92
CA ALA A 334 14.37 16.82 19.95
C ALA A 334 14.51 17.67 21.25
N ALA A 335 15.64 18.31 21.45
CA ALA A 335 15.87 19.25 22.57
C ALA A 335 15.53 20.70 22.22
N ARG A 336 15.25 21.00 20.95
CA ARG A 336 14.97 22.37 20.47
C ARG A 336 13.46 22.61 20.30
N PRO A 337 12.99 23.86 20.33
CA PRO A 337 11.63 24.19 19.92
C PRO A 337 11.37 23.72 18.48
N GLY A 338 10.17 23.16 18.26
CA GLY A 338 9.73 22.67 16.95
C GLY A 338 8.30 23.06 16.62
N ARG A 339 7.75 22.50 15.55
CA ARG A 339 6.37 22.74 15.14
C ARG A 339 5.40 21.98 16.02
N ARG A 340 4.34 22.64 16.49
CA ARG A 340 3.35 22.02 17.37
C ARG A 340 2.11 21.58 16.60
N GLN A 341 1.71 20.34 16.83
CA GLN A 341 0.45 19.77 16.32
C GLN A 341 -0.65 19.82 17.39
N PHE A 342 -0.30 19.48 18.63
CA PHE A 342 -1.15 19.61 19.81
C PHE A 342 -0.43 20.49 20.84
N ASP A 343 -1.18 21.26 21.61
CA ASP A 343 -0.59 22.23 22.56
C ASP A 343 -1.39 22.24 23.88
N ALA A 344 -1.46 21.10 24.56
CA ALA A 344 -2.02 21.02 25.89
C ALA A 344 -1.11 21.69 26.95
N ASP A 345 -1.70 22.13 28.05
CA ASP A 345 -0.94 22.68 29.18
C ASP A 345 -0.01 21.64 29.81
N MET A 346 1.25 22.00 29.96
CA MET A 346 2.28 21.16 30.57
C MET A 346 2.62 21.53 32.03
N ALA A 347 1.99 22.53 32.63
CA ALA A 347 2.20 22.89 34.00
C ALA A 347 2.00 21.71 34.98
N PRO A 348 1.00 20.81 34.78
CA PRO A 348 0.81 19.65 35.63
C PRO A 348 1.99 18.65 35.63
N LEU A 349 2.87 18.70 34.64
CA LEU A 349 4.04 17.83 34.58
C LEU A 349 5.02 18.10 35.73
N ALA A 350 5.12 19.34 36.19
CA ALA A 350 6.01 19.73 37.27
C ALA A 350 5.60 19.09 38.61
N THR A 351 4.29 19.07 38.89
CA THR A 351 3.70 18.66 40.18
C THR A 351 3.12 17.24 40.18
N ALA A 352 3.18 16.54 39.04
CA ALA A 352 2.62 15.19 38.89
C ALA A 352 3.23 14.21 39.94
N PRO A 353 2.40 13.44 40.66
CA PRO A 353 2.87 12.49 41.70
C PRO A 353 3.76 11.40 41.12
N ARG A 354 3.57 11.04 39.87
CA ARG A 354 4.39 10.07 39.16
C ARG A 354 4.81 10.64 37.81
N LYS A 355 6.03 10.32 37.39
CA LYS A 355 6.60 10.76 36.11
C LYS A 355 7.19 9.57 35.39
N LEU A 356 7.10 9.62 34.04
CA LEU A 356 7.70 8.66 33.14
C LEU A 356 8.41 9.43 32.05
N GLU A 357 9.67 9.11 31.82
CA GLU A 357 10.45 9.64 30.71
C GLU A 357 10.92 8.49 29.82
N ALA A 358 10.86 8.70 28.52
CA ALA A 358 11.21 7.68 27.54
C ALA A 358 11.76 8.28 26.24
N GLU A 359 12.79 7.65 25.69
CA GLU A 359 13.26 7.88 24.34
C GLU A 359 13.10 6.58 23.52
N PHE A 360 12.59 6.71 22.30
CA PHE A 360 12.45 5.56 21.38
C PHE A 360 13.19 5.84 20.09
N VAL A 361 13.80 4.80 19.52
CA VAL A 361 14.53 4.85 18.27
C VAL A 361 13.98 3.80 17.29
N PHE A 362 13.65 4.24 16.09
CA PHE A 362 13.16 3.42 15.00
C PHE A 362 14.10 3.59 13.80
N PRO A 363 14.73 2.52 13.27
CA PRO A 363 15.68 2.61 12.16
C PRO A 363 14.96 2.85 10.83
N TYR A 364 15.70 3.11 9.77
CA TYR A 364 15.20 2.94 8.41
C TYR A 364 14.86 1.47 8.14
N LEU A 365 13.82 1.22 7.34
CA LEU A 365 13.42 -0.13 6.93
C LEU A 365 13.24 -0.20 5.42
N ALA A 366 13.80 -1.22 4.79
CA ALA A 366 13.50 -1.56 3.41
C ALA A 366 12.14 -2.28 3.30
N HIS A 367 11.50 -2.18 2.15
CA HIS A 367 10.24 -2.91 1.85
C HIS A 367 10.52 -4.38 1.59
N ALA A 368 11.61 -4.69 0.91
CA ALA A 368 12.09 -6.03 0.59
C ALA A 368 11.00 -6.99 0.05
N PRO A 369 10.20 -6.59 -0.96
CA PRO A 369 9.24 -7.50 -1.57
C PRO A 369 9.97 -8.71 -2.17
N MET A 370 9.34 -9.89 -2.19
CA MET A 370 9.98 -11.10 -2.72
C MET A 370 10.33 -10.97 -4.21
N GLU A 371 9.49 -10.31 -4.99
CA GLU A 371 9.81 -9.90 -6.35
C GLU A 371 10.51 -8.53 -6.33
N PRO A 372 11.82 -8.46 -6.70
CA PRO A 372 12.51 -7.18 -6.85
C PRO A 372 11.87 -6.31 -7.92
N LEU A 373 12.11 -5.00 -7.86
CA LEU A 373 11.56 -4.05 -8.81
C LEU A 373 11.97 -4.40 -10.24
N ASN A 374 11.00 -4.30 -11.16
CA ASN A 374 11.20 -4.59 -12.58
C ASN A 374 10.19 -3.83 -13.44
N CYS A 375 10.58 -3.59 -14.69
CA CYS A 375 9.71 -3.00 -15.70
C CYS A 375 10.19 -3.41 -17.09
N THR A 376 9.29 -3.91 -17.92
CA THR A 376 9.58 -4.19 -19.33
C THR A 376 9.03 -3.05 -20.19
N VAL A 377 9.84 -2.50 -21.08
CA VAL A 377 9.48 -1.39 -21.96
C VAL A 377 9.67 -1.81 -23.40
N GLN A 378 8.61 -1.65 -24.22
CA GLN A 378 8.67 -1.77 -25.66
C GLN A 378 8.41 -0.40 -26.29
N LEU A 379 9.37 0.07 -27.09
CA LEU A 379 9.26 1.31 -27.85
C LEU A 379 8.92 1.03 -29.30
N SER A 380 7.88 1.66 -29.79
CA SER A 380 7.52 1.74 -31.21
C SER A 380 7.62 3.19 -31.69
N ASP A 381 7.39 3.46 -32.96
CA ASP A 381 7.38 4.84 -33.46
C ASP A 381 6.19 5.61 -32.88
N GLY A 382 6.49 6.60 -32.04
CA GLY A 382 5.52 7.46 -31.39
C GLY A 382 4.69 6.79 -30.27
N ARG A 383 5.05 5.59 -29.78
CA ARG A 383 4.32 4.87 -28.73
C ARG A 383 5.25 4.09 -27.80
N ALA A 384 4.80 3.88 -26.58
CA ALA A 384 5.46 3.00 -25.61
C ALA A 384 4.44 2.09 -24.91
N GLU A 385 4.81 0.84 -24.75
CA GLU A 385 4.06 -0.10 -23.92
C GLU A 385 4.96 -0.58 -22.77
N LEU A 386 4.40 -0.58 -21.55
CA LEU A 386 5.10 -0.97 -20.33
C LEU A 386 4.36 -2.12 -19.65
N TRP A 387 5.09 -3.15 -19.23
CA TRP A 387 4.60 -4.23 -18.38
C TRP A 387 5.25 -4.08 -17.01
N VAL A 388 4.44 -3.76 -15.99
CA VAL A 388 4.94 -3.41 -14.67
C VAL A 388 3.91 -3.65 -13.57
N GLY A 389 4.36 -4.13 -12.41
CA GLY A 389 3.55 -4.16 -11.19
C GLY A 389 3.54 -2.78 -10.54
N SER A 390 2.55 -1.95 -10.86
CA SER A 390 2.45 -0.55 -10.42
C SER A 390 1.26 -0.34 -9.47
N GLN A 391 1.48 0.33 -8.35
CA GLN A 391 0.41 0.78 -7.44
C GLN A 391 -0.27 2.07 -7.93
N CYS A 392 0.35 2.80 -8.87
CA CYS A 392 -0.21 4.02 -9.45
C CYS A 392 0.11 4.15 -10.96
N PRO A 393 -0.49 3.28 -11.80
CA PRO A 393 -0.14 3.21 -13.23
C PRO A 393 -0.39 4.52 -13.99
N GLY A 394 -1.28 5.38 -13.55
CA GLY A 394 -1.47 6.70 -14.15
C GLY A 394 -0.29 7.64 -13.93
N LEU A 395 0.27 7.67 -12.70
CA LEU A 395 1.47 8.44 -12.39
C LEU A 395 2.68 7.91 -13.16
N ASP A 396 2.87 6.58 -13.11
CA ASP A 396 3.98 5.92 -13.81
C ASP A 396 3.89 6.13 -15.34
N GLY A 397 2.69 6.08 -15.92
CA GLY A 397 2.48 6.34 -17.34
C GLY A 397 2.86 7.77 -17.75
N THR A 398 2.55 8.75 -16.92
CA THR A 398 2.94 10.14 -17.19
C THR A 398 4.43 10.36 -17.00
N ALA A 399 5.04 9.77 -15.97
CA ALA A 399 6.47 9.83 -15.75
C ALA A 399 7.24 9.17 -16.91
N ALA A 400 6.75 8.01 -17.38
CA ALA A 400 7.28 7.31 -18.56
C ALA A 400 7.18 8.16 -19.82
N ALA A 401 6.01 8.78 -20.07
CA ALA A 401 5.81 9.64 -21.22
C ALA A 401 6.83 10.79 -21.24
N ARG A 402 7.06 11.44 -20.11
CA ARG A 402 8.06 12.49 -19.96
C ARG A 402 9.48 11.98 -20.22
N ALA A 403 9.87 10.86 -19.62
CA ALA A 403 11.21 10.28 -19.79
C ALA A 403 11.49 9.94 -21.28
N LEU A 404 10.47 9.49 -21.99
CA LEU A 404 10.56 9.09 -23.39
C LEU A 404 10.38 10.26 -24.37
N GLY A 405 9.86 11.41 -23.92
CA GLY A 405 9.49 12.54 -24.79
C GLY A 405 8.20 12.30 -25.59
N LEU A 406 7.29 11.52 -25.02
CA LEU A 406 5.98 11.18 -25.57
C LEU A 406 4.87 11.94 -24.83
N LYS A 407 3.66 11.94 -25.41
CA LYS A 407 2.45 12.37 -24.73
C LYS A 407 1.90 11.24 -23.83
N PRO A 408 1.17 11.53 -22.74
CA PRO A 408 0.61 10.48 -21.85
C PRO A 408 -0.24 9.43 -22.58
N GLU A 409 -1.03 9.85 -23.56
CA GLU A 409 -1.90 8.98 -24.37
C GLU A 409 -1.13 8.05 -25.32
N GLN A 410 0.15 8.28 -25.52
CA GLN A 410 1.03 7.43 -26.31
C GLN A 410 1.71 6.34 -25.46
N VAL A 411 1.44 6.34 -24.13
CA VAL A 411 2.01 5.37 -23.21
C VAL A 411 0.91 4.48 -22.62
N LYS A 412 0.99 3.19 -22.88
CA LYS A 412 0.10 2.18 -22.32
C LYS A 412 0.80 1.37 -21.26
N ILE A 413 0.15 1.21 -20.10
CA ILE A 413 0.63 0.34 -19.02
C ILE A 413 -0.22 -0.92 -18.95
N HIS A 414 0.42 -2.06 -19.10
CA HIS A 414 -0.11 -3.37 -18.82
C HIS A 414 0.25 -3.73 -17.36
N VAL A 415 -0.69 -3.52 -16.45
CA VAL A 415 -0.49 -3.79 -15.04
C VAL A 415 -0.32 -5.29 -14.81
N GLN A 416 0.82 -5.68 -14.27
CA GLN A 416 1.17 -7.06 -13.99
C GLN A 416 0.88 -7.42 -12.53
N MET A 417 0.66 -8.71 -12.23
CA MET A 417 0.74 -9.21 -10.86
C MET A 417 2.10 -8.85 -10.26
N ALA A 418 2.13 -8.50 -8.98
CA ALA A 418 3.39 -8.21 -8.30
C ALA A 418 3.62 -9.15 -7.11
N GLY A 419 4.85 -9.61 -6.95
CA GLY A 419 5.30 -10.47 -5.85
C GLY A 419 5.62 -9.67 -4.58
N GLY A 420 4.62 -8.90 -4.10
CA GLY A 420 4.77 -7.98 -2.98
C GLY A 420 5.01 -6.54 -3.42
N GLY A 421 4.99 -5.61 -2.45
CA GLY A 421 5.22 -4.19 -2.72
C GLY A 421 5.33 -3.40 -1.42
N PHE A 422 4.35 -3.52 -0.53
CA PHE A 422 4.31 -2.90 0.80
C PHE A 422 4.43 -1.36 0.79
N GLY A 423 4.16 -0.73 -0.38
CA GLY A 423 4.31 0.71 -0.63
C GLY A 423 5.39 1.06 -1.67
N ARG A 424 6.40 0.19 -1.87
CA ARG A 424 7.57 0.47 -2.72
C ARG A 424 7.23 0.73 -4.20
N ARG A 425 6.14 0.13 -4.69
CA ARG A 425 5.72 0.27 -6.09
C ARG A 425 4.89 1.53 -6.35
N PHE A 426 4.98 2.51 -5.44
CA PHE A 426 4.37 3.82 -5.55
C PHE A 426 5.33 4.92 -5.05
N ALA A 427 6.45 5.11 -5.69
CA ALA A 427 7.30 6.28 -5.49
C ALA A 427 6.75 7.47 -6.29
N SER A 428 6.72 8.67 -5.68
CA SER A 428 6.27 9.88 -6.38
C SER A 428 7.13 10.27 -7.58
N THR A 429 8.36 9.77 -7.63
CA THR A 429 9.30 9.94 -8.74
C THR A 429 9.15 8.89 -9.83
N SER A 430 8.38 7.80 -9.59
CA SER A 430 8.30 6.63 -10.48
C SER A 430 9.68 6.06 -10.83
N ASP A 431 10.60 6.05 -9.85
CA ASP A 431 12.05 5.88 -10.01
C ASP A 431 12.44 4.70 -10.94
N TYR A 432 12.03 3.46 -10.61
CA TYR A 432 12.38 2.27 -11.40
C TYR A 432 11.70 2.21 -12.77
N VAL A 433 10.54 2.87 -12.94
CA VAL A 433 9.83 2.96 -14.23
C VAL A 433 10.54 3.98 -15.13
N VAL A 434 10.91 5.14 -14.59
CA VAL A 434 11.67 6.17 -15.31
C VAL A 434 13.04 5.63 -15.73
N GLU A 435 13.72 4.90 -14.85
CA GLU A 435 14.99 4.24 -15.15
C GLU A 435 14.84 3.25 -16.31
N ALA A 436 13.84 2.37 -16.28
CA ALA A 436 13.57 1.43 -17.36
C ALA A 436 13.29 2.13 -18.70
N CYS A 437 12.54 3.24 -18.67
CA CYS A 437 12.29 4.06 -19.86
C CYS A 437 13.57 4.72 -20.38
N ALA A 438 14.42 5.24 -19.51
CA ALA A 438 15.70 5.83 -19.89
C ALA A 438 16.63 4.79 -20.56
N ILE A 439 16.68 3.57 -20.01
CA ILE A 439 17.43 2.45 -20.59
C ILE A 439 16.89 2.09 -21.97
N ALA A 440 15.58 1.92 -22.11
CA ALA A 440 14.95 1.60 -23.39
C ALA A 440 15.21 2.68 -24.46
N LYS A 441 15.16 3.96 -24.06
CA LYS A 441 15.47 5.11 -24.92
C LYS A 441 16.94 5.09 -25.37
N ALA A 442 17.87 4.87 -24.44
CA ALA A 442 19.31 4.76 -24.73
C ALA A 442 19.61 3.55 -25.63
N ALA A 443 18.98 2.40 -25.36
CA ALA A 443 19.10 1.21 -26.19
C ALA A 443 18.63 1.45 -27.63
N ARG A 444 17.48 2.13 -27.79
CA ARG A 444 16.97 2.51 -29.12
C ARG A 444 17.91 3.47 -29.85
N ALA A 445 18.48 4.45 -29.15
CA ALA A 445 19.49 5.35 -29.72
C ALA A 445 20.76 4.60 -30.16
N ALA A 446 21.09 3.49 -29.52
CA ALA A 446 22.16 2.58 -29.89
C ALA A 446 21.74 1.55 -31.00
N GLY A 447 20.58 1.73 -31.64
CA GLY A 447 20.11 0.90 -32.76
C GLY A 447 19.32 -0.36 -32.36
N MET A 448 19.08 -0.60 -31.06
CA MET A 448 18.32 -1.77 -30.60
C MET A 448 16.81 -1.48 -30.63
N LYS A 449 16.05 -2.32 -31.34
CA LYS A 449 14.56 -2.21 -31.44
C LYS A 449 13.84 -3.21 -30.53
N ALA A 450 14.57 -4.09 -29.87
CA ALA A 450 14.02 -5.11 -28.97
C ALA A 450 13.33 -4.50 -27.73
N PRO A 451 12.28 -5.15 -27.18
CA PRO A 451 11.79 -4.82 -25.85
C PRO A 451 12.91 -4.99 -24.81
N ILE A 452 12.95 -4.09 -23.82
CA ILE A 452 13.98 -4.14 -22.77
C ILE A 452 13.29 -4.38 -21.42
N ARG A 453 13.62 -5.47 -20.74
CA ARG A 453 13.23 -5.74 -19.38
C ARG A 453 14.35 -5.29 -18.42
N THR A 454 14.10 -4.26 -17.65
CA THR A 454 14.99 -3.85 -16.57
C THR A 454 14.65 -4.63 -15.31
N LEU A 455 15.65 -5.29 -14.73
CA LEU A 455 15.53 -6.07 -13.49
C LEU A 455 16.51 -5.53 -12.46
N TRP A 456 15.99 -5.19 -11.30
CA TRP A 456 16.80 -4.97 -10.11
C TRP A 456 17.16 -6.31 -9.48
N SER A 457 18.39 -6.44 -8.98
CA SER A 457 18.75 -7.56 -8.13
C SER A 457 18.19 -7.34 -6.71
N ARG A 458 18.27 -8.35 -5.85
CA ARG A 458 17.91 -8.19 -4.43
C ARG A 458 18.77 -7.11 -3.76
N GLU A 459 20.04 -7.04 -4.11
CA GLU A 459 20.95 -6.03 -3.58
C GLU A 459 20.57 -4.62 -4.03
N ASP A 460 20.11 -4.46 -5.27
CA ASP A 460 19.63 -3.17 -5.77
C ASP A 460 18.35 -2.75 -5.05
N ASP A 461 17.41 -3.70 -4.82
CA ASP A 461 16.15 -3.46 -4.14
C ASP A 461 16.34 -3.05 -2.65
N ILE A 462 17.25 -3.71 -1.93
CA ILE A 462 17.56 -3.38 -0.53
C ILE A 462 18.32 -2.05 -0.44
N ARG A 463 19.26 -1.77 -1.34
CA ARG A 463 20.07 -0.54 -1.37
C ARG A 463 19.40 0.63 -2.06
N GLY A 464 18.31 0.41 -2.76
CA GLY A 464 17.68 1.38 -3.66
C GLY A 464 16.97 2.55 -2.97
N GLY A 465 17.03 2.67 -1.65
CA GLY A 465 16.37 3.77 -0.93
C GLY A 465 14.85 3.61 -0.80
N TYR A 466 14.17 4.76 -0.64
CA TYR A 466 12.73 4.82 -0.42
C TYR A 466 12.28 4.04 0.82
N TYR A 467 13.07 4.17 1.90
CA TYR A 467 12.87 3.47 3.16
C TYR A 467 11.71 4.03 3.97
N ARG A 468 11.15 3.23 4.89
CA ARG A 468 10.45 3.82 6.03
C ARG A 468 11.43 4.72 6.77
N PRO A 469 11.08 5.98 7.05
CA PRO A 469 12.01 6.91 7.71
C PRO A 469 12.50 6.40 9.06
N MET A 470 13.71 6.79 9.44
CA MET A 470 14.18 6.74 10.81
C MET A 470 13.38 7.73 11.65
N HIS A 471 12.95 7.33 12.85
CA HIS A 471 12.26 8.19 13.82
C HIS A 471 12.88 8.10 15.19
N LEU A 472 12.89 9.27 15.88
CA LEU A 472 13.17 9.37 17.29
C LEU A 472 11.94 9.96 17.97
N HIS A 473 11.54 9.36 19.10
CA HIS A 473 10.50 9.89 19.96
C HIS A 473 11.07 10.17 21.34
N ARG A 474 10.66 11.29 21.94
CA ARG A 474 10.86 11.60 23.36
C ARG A 474 9.53 11.88 24.02
N ALA A 475 9.28 11.27 25.16
CA ALA A 475 8.07 11.47 25.93
C ALA A 475 8.42 11.81 27.39
N ARG A 476 7.71 12.79 27.95
CA ARG A 476 7.68 13.10 29.37
C ARG A 476 6.22 13.12 29.80
N ILE A 477 5.87 12.23 30.73
CA ILE A 477 4.47 12.00 31.11
C ILE A 477 4.33 12.18 32.59
N GLY A 478 3.39 13.02 33.02
CA GLY A 478 2.96 13.16 34.40
C GLY A 478 1.61 12.49 34.60
N PHE A 479 1.45 11.65 35.65
CA PHE A 479 0.21 10.95 35.96
C PHE A 479 -0.01 10.80 37.46
N ASP A 480 -1.25 10.59 37.86
CA ASP A 480 -1.62 10.40 39.26
C ASP A 480 -1.43 8.95 39.73
N GLN A 481 -1.76 8.68 41.02
CA GLN A 481 -1.67 7.34 41.60
C GLN A 481 -2.63 6.32 40.99
N GLN A 482 -3.68 6.78 40.35
CA GLN A 482 -4.70 5.99 39.61
C GLN A 482 -4.40 5.85 38.12
N GLY A 483 -3.24 6.35 37.65
CA GLY A 483 -2.81 6.29 36.28
C GLY A 483 -3.55 7.25 35.34
N LYS A 484 -4.26 8.25 35.85
CA LYS A 484 -4.81 9.32 35.02
C LYS A 484 -3.66 10.19 34.55
N VAL A 485 -3.48 10.30 33.24
CA VAL A 485 -2.48 11.20 32.65
C VAL A 485 -2.89 12.65 32.86
N LEU A 486 -2.00 13.43 33.48
CA LEU A 486 -2.20 14.84 33.82
C LEU A 486 -1.56 15.75 32.75
N ALA A 487 -0.44 15.34 32.18
CA ALA A 487 0.23 16.01 31.07
C ALA A 487 1.13 15.02 30.34
N TRP A 488 1.20 15.15 29.02
CA TRP A 488 2.05 14.34 28.15
C TRP A 488 2.76 15.23 27.13
N ASP A 489 4.04 15.50 27.38
CA ASP A 489 4.90 16.24 26.46
C ASP A 489 5.62 15.26 25.54
N HIS A 490 5.42 15.38 24.23
CA HIS A 490 5.94 14.45 23.23
C HIS A 490 6.65 15.16 22.10
N VAL A 491 7.77 14.62 21.67
CA VAL A 491 8.53 15.11 20.51
C VAL A 491 8.75 13.97 19.53
N ILE A 492 8.50 14.22 18.25
CA ILE A 492 8.81 13.33 17.13
C ILE A 492 9.84 14.01 16.23
N VAL A 493 10.91 13.30 15.90
CA VAL A 493 11.90 13.72 14.90
C VAL A 493 11.96 12.62 13.84
N GLY A 494 11.70 12.97 12.59
CA GLY A 494 11.74 12.04 11.46
C GLY A 494 11.50 12.76 10.13
N GLN A 495 12.03 12.20 9.03
CA GLN A 495 11.81 12.76 7.70
C GLN A 495 10.33 12.74 7.32
N SER A 496 9.86 13.79 6.67
CA SER A 496 8.57 13.77 5.99
C SER A 496 8.66 12.92 4.71
N ILE A 497 7.70 12.04 4.52
CA ILE A 497 7.59 11.23 3.29
C ILE A 497 6.80 11.93 2.19
N THR A 498 6.08 13.00 2.51
CA THR A 498 5.19 13.70 1.58
C THR A 498 5.66 15.10 1.23
N SER A 499 6.49 15.74 2.08
CA SER A 499 7.02 17.07 1.81
C SER A 499 7.82 17.10 0.50
N GLY A 500 7.55 18.12 -0.33
CA GLY A 500 8.18 18.24 -1.66
C GLY A 500 7.66 17.28 -2.72
N THR A 501 6.71 16.41 -2.39
CA THR A 501 5.99 15.54 -3.32
C THR A 501 4.62 16.11 -3.69
N VAL A 502 3.97 15.51 -4.65
CA VAL A 502 2.59 15.83 -5.05
C VAL A 502 1.57 15.69 -3.92
N PHE A 503 1.88 14.92 -2.88
CA PHE A 503 1.03 14.71 -1.72
C PHE A 503 1.25 15.73 -0.61
N GLY A 504 2.33 16.53 -0.69
CA GLY A 504 2.71 17.48 0.35
C GLY A 504 1.62 18.50 0.65
N GLU A 505 0.92 19.01 -0.34
CA GLU A 505 -0.17 19.98 -0.16
C GLU A 505 -1.34 19.45 0.67
N PHE A 506 -1.57 18.12 0.65
CA PHE A 506 -2.64 17.47 1.38
C PHE A 506 -2.20 17.02 2.77
N GLN A 507 -0.99 16.51 2.88
CA GLN A 507 -0.50 15.86 4.09
C GLN A 507 0.31 16.79 4.99
N VAL A 508 0.95 17.84 4.43
CA VAL A 508 1.76 18.78 5.22
C VAL A 508 0.95 20.00 5.56
N LYS A 509 0.58 20.15 6.83
CA LYS A 509 -0.10 21.33 7.37
C LYS A 509 0.79 22.01 8.40
N ASN A 510 0.99 23.31 8.28
CA ASN A 510 1.89 24.09 9.15
C ASN A 510 3.31 23.49 9.23
N GLY A 511 3.75 22.84 8.15
CA GLY A 511 5.05 22.18 8.06
C GLY A 511 5.15 20.87 8.86
N ILE A 512 4.02 20.26 9.27
CA ILE A 512 3.94 18.95 9.88
C ILE A 512 3.32 17.99 8.87
N ASP A 513 4.01 16.92 8.57
CA ASP A 513 3.49 15.79 7.78
C ASP A 513 2.56 14.95 8.67
N ALA A 514 1.28 14.92 8.35
CA ALA A 514 0.28 14.19 9.11
C ALA A 514 0.59 12.69 9.22
N THR A 515 1.26 12.14 8.20
CA THR A 515 1.63 10.72 8.19
C THR A 515 2.62 10.35 9.30
N ALA A 516 3.45 11.28 9.78
CA ALA A 516 4.40 11.06 10.86
C ALA A 516 3.76 11.06 12.25
N THR A 517 2.49 11.46 12.37
CA THR A 517 1.79 11.64 13.66
C THR A 517 0.49 10.86 13.76
N GLU A 518 0.20 10.00 12.79
CA GLU A 518 -0.98 9.14 12.78
C GLU A 518 -1.08 8.33 14.08
N GLY A 519 -2.26 8.30 14.70
CA GLY A 519 -2.53 7.53 15.91
C GLY A 519 -1.91 8.05 17.20
N MET A 520 -1.29 9.25 17.22
CA MET A 520 -0.68 9.80 18.45
C MET A 520 -1.68 10.24 19.51
N ARG A 521 -2.93 10.50 19.17
CA ARG A 521 -3.94 10.99 20.08
C ARG A 521 -5.12 10.05 20.24
N ASP A 522 -5.70 9.68 19.12
CA ASP A 522 -6.88 8.82 19.10
C ASP A 522 -6.46 7.34 19.28
N PRO A 523 -7.25 6.54 19.99
CA PRO A 523 -8.54 6.82 20.63
C PRO A 523 -8.44 7.34 22.06
N TYR A 524 -7.27 7.71 22.55
CA TYR A 524 -7.03 8.03 23.94
C TYR A 524 -7.18 9.54 24.22
N PRO A 525 -8.07 9.97 25.13
CA PRO A 525 -8.30 11.40 25.43
C PRO A 525 -7.19 11.95 26.35
N LEU A 526 -5.97 12.03 25.84
CA LEU A 526 -4.79 12.43 26.61
C LEU A 526 -4.52 13.95 26.45
N PRO A 527 -4.15 14.65 27.56
CA PRO A 527 -3.67 16.04 27.52
C PRO A 527 -2.24 16.07 26.95
N MET A 528 -2.11 16.07 25.63
CA MET A 528 -0.84 15.95 24.93
C MET A 528 -0.40 17.28 24.33
N ARG A 529 0.87 17.61 24.50
CA ARG A 529 1.62 18.54 23.66
C ARG A 529 2.51 17.74 22.73
N LEU A 530 2.34 17.91 21.42
CA LEU A 530 3.11 17.19 20.40
C LEU A 530 3.92 18.18 19.56
N THR A 531 5.24 18.03 19.63
CA THR A 531 6.22 18.78 18.83
C THR A 531 6.83 17.88 17.76
N VAL A 532 7.00 18.41 16.55
CA VAL A 532 7.49 17.65 15.40
C VAL A 532 8.63 18.36 14.69
N HIS A 533 9.65 17.60 14.28
CA HIS A 533 10.75 18.04 13.44
C HIS A 533 10.89 17.14 12.22
N HIS A 534 11.05 17.75 11.03
CA HIS A 534 11.27 17.04 9.77
C HIS A 534 12.64 17.39 9.16
N PRO A 535 13.74 16.76 9.60
CA PRO A 535 15.04 16.88 8.95
C PRO A 535 15.00 16.27 7.54
N THR A 536 15.93 16.70 6.67
CA THR A 536 15.97 16.31 5.25
C THR A 536 17.34 15.74 4.84
N PRO A 537 17.87 14.71 5.49
CA PRO A 537 19.11 14.07 5.07
C PRO A 537 18.96 13.42 3.68
N ASN A 538 20.08 13.21 3.00
CA ASN A 538 20.11 12.59 1.69
C ASN A 538 19.85 11.07 1.74
N VAL A 539 18.69 10.69 2.26
CA VAL A 539 18.18 9.31 2.26
C VAL A 539 16.78 9.33 1.68
N PRO A 540 16.51 8.67 0.55
CA PRO A 540 15.15 8.57 0.00
C PRO A 540 14.22 7.83 0.95
N VAL A 541 13.07 8.41 1.24
CA VAL A 541 12.06 7.85 2.15
C VAL A 541 10.69 7.77 1.48
N LEU A 542 9.87 6.83 1.96
CA LEU A 542 8.55 6.56 1.42
C LEU A 542 7.63 5.96 2.49
N TRP A 543 6.33 5.89 2.20
CA TRP A 543 5.40 5.09 2.98
C TRP A 543 5.77 3.61 2.91
N TRP A 544 5.85 3.00 4.06
CA TRP A 544 6.01 1.57 4.26
C TRP A 544 4.74 1.06 4.94
N ARG A 545 4.28 -0.16 4.70
CA ARG A 545 2.99 -0.70 5.16
C ARG A 545 2.63 -0.19 6.56
N SER A 546 1.49 0.51 6.71
CA SER A 546 0.97 1.20 7.90
C SER A 546 1.63 2.54 8.25
N VAL A 547 2.49 3.06 7.39
CA VAL A 547 3.01 4.45 7.44
C VAL A 547 3.49 4.87 8.84
N GLY A 548 2.99 6.00 9.38
CA GLY A 548 3.34 6.49 10.72
C GLY A 548 2.87 5.62 11.86
N SER A 549 1.77 4.88 11.67
CA SER A 549 1.27 3.93 12.66
C SER A 549 2.31 2.86 13.05
N THR A 550 3.35 2.63 12.23
CA THR A 550 4.43 1.67 12.53
C THR A 550 5.28 2.03 13.73
N HIS A 551 5.40 3.33 14.04
CA HIS A 551 6.17 3.82 15.20
C HIS A 551 5.28 4.45 16.26
N THR A 552 4.21 5.15 15.86
CA THR A 552 3.31 5.82 16.82
C THR A 552 2.54 4.81 17.68
N ALA A 553 2.00 3.75 17.08
CA ALA A 553 1.34 2.68 17.82
C ALA A 553 2.27 2.01 18.84
N TYR A 554 3.53 1.77 18.44
CA TYR A 554 4.52 1.21 19.35
C TYR A 554 4.73 2.08 20.58
N VAL A 555 4.94 3.37 20.37
CA VAL A 555 5.19 4.32 21.45
C VAL A 555 3.96 4.46 22.36
N MET A 556 2.79 4.68 21.77
CA MET A 556 1.55 4.87 22.53
C MET A 556 1.20 3.63 23.37
N GLU A 557 1.19 2.46 22.76
CA GLU A 557 0.75 1.23 23.39
C GLU A 557 1.73 0.70 24.46
N THR A 558 3.04 0.92 24.26
CA THR A 558 4.04 0.55 25.28
C THR A 558 4.03 1.51 26.47
N LEU A 559 3.87 2.82 26.25
CA LEU A 559 3.81 3.80 27.34
C LEU A 559 2.52 3.67 28.17
N LEU A 560 1.38 3.39 27.53
CA LEU A 560 0.12 3.12 28.26
C LEU A 560 0.21 1.85 29.09
N ASP A 561 0.83 0.78 28.57
CA ASP A 561 1.06 -0.45 29.33
C ASP A 561 1.99 -0.21 30.53
N GLU A 562 3.00 0.64 30.35
CA GLU A 562 3.94 1.00 31.42
C GLU A 562 3.26 1.81 32.52
N ILE A 563 2.38 2.77 32.20
CA ILE A 563 1.56 3.51 33.15
C ILE A 563 0.64 2.55 33.91
N ALA A 564 -0.03 1.63 33.23
CA ALA A 564 -0.88 0.62 33.85
C ALA A 564 -0.10 -0.24 34.85
N ARG A 565 1.08 -0.73 34.46
CA ARG A 565 1.96 -1.51 35.36
C ARG A 565 2.47 -0.68 36.53
N ALA A 566 2.91 0.56 36.32
CA ALA A 566 3.39 1.46 37.37
C ALA A 566 2.31 1.74 38.40
N THR A 567 1.05 1.69 38.02
CA THR A 567 -0.11 1.91 38.89
C THR A 567 -0.81 0.61 39.33
N ARG A 568 -0.19 -0.56 39.04
CA ARG A 568 -0.69 -1.91 39.39
C ARG A 568 -2.09 -2.20 38.82
N GLN A 569 -2.39 -1.67 37.65
CA GLN A 569 -3.64 -1.91 36.95
C GLN A 569 -3.45 -2.99 35.86
N ASP A 570 -4.50 -3.74 35.61
CA ASP A 570 -4.55 -4.62 34.44
C ASP A 570 -4.56 -3.78 33.15
N PRO A 571 -3.68 -4.05 32.18
CA PRO A 571 -3.56 -3.24 30.97
C PRO A 571 -4.77 -3.32 30.05
N VAL A 572 -5.57 -4.39 30.12
CA VAL A 572 -6.84 -4.48 29.38
C VAL A 572 -7.86 -3.55 30.06
N ALA A 573 -8.02 -3.66 31.38
CA ALA A 573 -8.93 -2.82 32.15
C ALA A 573 -8.56 -1.33 32.03
N TYR A 574 -7.26 -1.01 32.03
CA TYR A 574 -6.76 0.35 31.84
C TYR A 574 -7.19 0.93 30.49
N ARG A 575 -7.00 0.19 29.37
CA ARG A 575 -7.43 0.61 28.02
C ARG A 575 -8.95 0.73 27.92
N MET A 576 -9.70 -0.26 28.44
CA MET A 576 -11.17 -0.22 28.43
C MET A 576 -11.73 1.03 29.11
N ARG A 577 -11.09 1.46 30.23
CA ARG A 577 -11.46 2.70 30.93
C ARG A 577 -11.15 3.93 30.08
N LEU A 578 -10.00 3.97 29.40
CA LEU A 578 -9.62 5.09 28.55
C LEU A 578 -10.51 5.22 27.31
N PHE A 579 -10.96 4.11 26.74
CA PHE A 579 -11.89 4.12 25.61
C PHE A 579 -13.25 4.70 26.01
N GLY A 580 -13.70 4.43 27.24
CA GLY A 580 -15.04 4.82 27.69
C GLY A 580 -16.12 4.34 26.70
N ASP A 581 -17.25 5.05 26.65
CA ASP A 581 -18.34 4.71 25.73
C ASP A 581 -18.17 5.34 24.33
N LYS A 582 -17.19 6.22 24.15
CA LYS A 582 -16.96 6.95 22.90
C LYS A 582 -16.27 6.10 21.82
N HIS A 583 -15.64 5.00 22.21
CA HIS A 583 -14.89 4.15 21.28
C HIS A 583 -15.38 2.69 21.32
N PRO A 584 -16.66 2.43 20.92
CA PRO A 584 -17.26 1.10 21.00
C PRO A 584 -16.54 0.06 20.12
N ARG A 585 -15.99 0.48 18.97
CA ARG A 585 -15.27 -0.40 18.05
C ARG A 585 -13.96 -0.91 18.69
N HIS A 586 -13.22 -0.05 19.39
CA HIS A 586 -11.99 -0.42 20.10
C HIS A 586 -12.32 -1.38 21.26
N ARG A 587 -13.36 -1.09 22.01
CA ARG A 587 -13.84 -1.97 23.08
C ARG A 587 -14.21 -3.35 22.55
N ALA A 588 -14.97 -3.40 21.45
CA ALA A 588 -15.41 -4.66 20.83
C ALA A 588 -14.23 -5.49 20.32
N ALA A 589 -13.28 -4.86 19.63
CA ALA A 589 -12.10 -5.54 19.13
C ALA A 589 -11.21 -6.09 20.26
N LEU A 590 -10.93 -5.27 21.30
CA LEU A 590 -10.13 -5.69 22.44
C LEU A 590 -10.83 -6.79 23.24
N GLN A 591 -12.13 -6.64 23.52
CA GLN A 591 -12.89 -7.64 24.26
C GLN A 591 -12.90 -8.99 23.54
N LEU A 592 -13.09 -8.99 22.21
CA LEU A 592 -13.07 -10.19 21.40
C LEU A 592 -11.71 -10.91 21.47
N ALA A 593 -10.61 -10.17 21.37
CA ALA A 593 -9.26 -10.73 21.49
C ALA A 593 -9.01 -11.31 22.91
N VAL A 594 -9.46 -10.62 23.96
CA VAL A 594 -9.36 -11.06 25.35
C VAL A 594 -10.14 -12.35 25.59
N ASP A 595 -11.39 -12.41 25.15
CA ASP A 595 -12.26 -13.56 25.36
C ASP A 595 -11.73 -14.80 24.63
N LYS A 596 -11.24 -14.63 23.40
CA LYS A 596 -10.75 -15.72 22.57
C LYS A 596 -9.35 -16.21 22.96
N SER A 597 -8.49 -15.36 23.47
CA SER A 597 -7.16 -15.75 23.95
C SER A 597 -7.20 -16.50 25.28
N GLY A 598 -8.23 -16.29 26.07
CA GLY A 598 -8.31 -16.73 27.46
C GLY A 598 -7.44 -15.90 28.40
N TYR A 599 -7.14 -14.65 28.03
CA TYR A 599 -6.39 -13.68 28.85
C TYR A 599 -6.92 -13.62 30.29
N GLY A 600 -6.02 -13.70 31.27
CA GLY A 600 -6.37 -13.66 32.70
C GLY A 600 -7.08 -14.92 33.24
N LYS A 601 -7.55 -15.83 32.39
CA LYS A 601 -8.23 -17.08 32.77
C LYS A 601 -7.34 -18.32 32.54
N LYS A 602 -6.64 -18.37 31.40
CA LYS A 602 -5.71 -19.45 31.04
C LYS A 602 -4.39 -19.28 31.79
N LYS A 603 -3.93 -20.30 32.47
CA LYS A 603 -2.58 -20.33 33.06
C LYS A 603 -1.56 -20.54 31.91
N LEU A 604 -0.63 -19.61 31.78
CA LEU A 604 0.47 -19.73 30.82
C LEU A 604 1.57 -20.67 31.37
N PRO A 605 2.38 -21.28 30.48
CA PRO A 605 3.59 -21.98 30.84
C PRO A 605 4.53 -21.09 31.67
N ALA A 606 5.38 -21.70 32.49
CA ALA A 606 6.41 -20.94 33.21
C ALA A 606 7.32 -20.20 32.23
N GLY A 607 7.67 -18.95 32.56
CA GLY A 607 8.48 -18.11 31.68
C GLY A 607 7.74 -17.48 30.50
N HIS A 608 6.41 -17.64 30.37
CA HIS A 608 5.58 -16.97 29.39
C HIS A 608 4.80 -15.81 30.01
N ALA A 609 4.50 -14.80 29.19
CA ALA A 609 3.64 -13.67 29.58
C ALA A 609 2.68 -13.26 28.45
N TRP A 610 1.56 -12.66 28.89
CA TRP A 610 0.64 -11.97 28.03
C TRP A 610 1.13 -10.55 27.70
N GLY A 611 0.93 -10.12 26.43
CA GLY A 611 1.05 -8.74 26.03
C GLY A 611 -0.17 -8.31 25.24
N VAL A 612 -0.53 -7.04 25.34
CA VAL A 612 -1.75 -6.49 24.74
C VAL A 612 -1.43 -5.17 24.04
N ALA A 613 -2.03 -4.96 22.88
CA ALA A 613 -2.04 -3.67 22.20
C ALA A 613 -3.29 -3.54 21.32
N VAL A 614 -3.74 -2.31 21.10
CA VAL A 614 -4.88 -1.97 20.24
C VAL A 614 -4.52 -0.76 19.39
N HIS A 615 -4.82 -0.80 18.10
CA HIS A 615 -4.60 0.35 17.25
C HIS A 615 -5.68 0.48 16.17
N GLU A 616 -6.10 1.72 15.91
CA GLU A 616 -6.93 2.07 14.77
C GLU A 616 -6.09 2.72 13.69
N SER A 617 -6.19 2.20 12.48
CA SER A 617 -5.63 2.81 11.28
C SER A 617 -6.51 2.48 10.07
N PHE A 618 -6.56 3.37 9.10
CA PHE A 618 -7.38 3.20 7.88
C PHE A 618 -8.85 2.84 8.18
N ASP A 619 -9.40 3.42 9.26
CA ASP A 619 -10.75 3.21 9.79
C ASP A 619 -11.05 1.77 10.27
N SER A 620 -10.03 0.94 10.46
CA SER A 620 -10.16 -0.39 11.06
C SER A 620 -9.42 -0.48 12.38
N VAL A 621 -10.00 -1.19 13.34
CA VAL A 621 -9.40 -1.43 14.65
C VAL A 621 -8.91 -2.86 14.74
N VAL A 622 -7.64 -3.03 15.14
CA VAL A 622 -7.05 -4.33 15.43
C VAL A 622 -6.50 -4.35 16.85
N ALA A 623 -6.92 -5.34 17.61
CA ALA A 623 -6.43 -5.62 18.96
C ALA A 623 -5.71 -6.96 18.95
N TYR A 624 -4.53 -7.02 19.57
CA TYR A 624 -3.79 -8.25 19.79
C TYR A 624 -3.65 -8.57 21.27
N VAL A 625 -3.87 -9.83 21.59
CA VAL A 625 -3.41 -10.49 22.82
C VAL A 625 -2.39 -11.53 22.40
N VAL A 626 -1.16 -11.38 22.85
CA VAL A 626 -0.05 -12.25 22.45
C VAL A 626 0.50 -13.03 23.64
N GLU A 627 0.98 -14.26 23.37
CA GLU A 627 1.75 -15.09 24.29
C GLU A 627 3.21 -15.08 23.84
N ALA A 628 4.12 -14.67 24.74
CA ALA A 628 5.54 -14.58 24.45
C ALA A 628 6.41 -15.09 25.59
N SER A 629 7.67 -15.45 25.28
CA SER A 629 8.70 -15.82 26.25
C SER A 629 10.06 -15.23 25.88
N VAL A 630 11.03 -15.39 26.76
CA VAL A 630 12.44 -15.11 26.49
C VAL A 630 13.22 -16.41 26.70
N LYS A 631 13.91 -16.88 25.66
CA LYS A 631 14.78 -18.05 25.72
C LYS A 631 16.18 -17.65 25.27
N GLU A 632 17.18 -17.91 26.12
CA GLU A 632 18.59 -17.59 25.84
C GLU A 632 18.81 -16.13 25.41
N GLY A 633 18.14 -15.20 26.07
CA GLY A 633 18.21 -13.78 25.75
C GLY A 633 17.46 -13.36 24.45
N ARG A 634 16.76 -14.27 23.78
CA ARG A 634 15.99 -14.01 22.55
C ARG A 634 14.50 -14.00 22.84
N PRO A 635 13.79 -12.95 22.44
CA PRO A 635 12.34 -12.91 22.55
C PRO A 635 11.70 -13.89 21.57
N GLN A 636 10.69 -14.64 22.02
CA GLN A 636 9.93 -15.60 21.21
C GLN A 636 8.44 -15.29 21.30
N LEU A 637 7.79 -15.25 20.16
CA LEU A 637 6.35 -15.03 20.02
C LEU A 637 5.68 -16.37 19.70
N HIS A 638 4.80 -16.85 20.59
CA HIS A 638 4.19 -18.18 20.46
C HIS A 638 2.81 -18.16 19.83
N ARG A 639 1.98 -17.18 20.21
CA ARG A 639 0.59 -17.07 19.74
C ARG A 639 0.18 -15.61 19.63
N VAL A 640 -0.62 -15.32 18.62
CA VAL A 640 -1.30 -14.04 18.42
C VAL A 640 -2.78 -14.29 18.28
N THR A 641 -3.57 -13.78 19.22
CA THR A 641 -5.04 -13.76 19.12
C THR A 641 -5.47 -12.35 18.73
N ALA A 642 -6.13 -12.24 17.58
CA ALA A 642 -6.57 -10.98 17.00
C ALA A 642 -8.07 -10.79 17.19
N GLY A 643 -8.49 -9.61 17.66
CA GLY A 643 -9.83 -9.09 17.53
C GLY A 643 -9.85 -7.95 16.51
N VAL A 644 -10.65 -8.08 15.45
CA VAL A 644 -10.65 -7.16 14.30
C VAL A 644 -12.03 -6.54 14.13
N HIS A 645 -12.10 -5.23 14.02
CA HIS A 645 -13.32 -4.51 13.64
C HIS A 645 -13.07 -3.73 12.34
N CYS A 646 -13.50 -4.29 11.22
CA CYS A 646 -13.34 -3.69 9.89
C CYS A 646 -14.68 -3.51 9.16
N ASN A 647 -15.77 -3.44 9.93
CA ASN A 647 -17.13 -3.36 9.43
C ASN A 647 -17.49 -4.60 8.57
N LEU A 648 -18.31 -4.44 7.52
CA LEU A 648 -18.73 -5.53 6.64
C LEU A 648 -17.51 -6.19 5.97
N VAL A 649 -17.46 -7.50 6.05
CA VAL A 649 -16.38 -8.33 5.51
C VAL A 649 -16.78 -8.91 4.17
N VAL A 650 -16.06 -8.57 3.11
CA VAL A 650 -16.30 -9.14 1.77
C VAL A 650 -15.87 -10.60 1.71
N ASN A 651 -14.64 -10.89 2.17
CA ASN A 651 -14.11 -12.25 2.24
C ASN A 651 -13.34 -12.47 3.56
N PRO A 652 -13.88 -13.27 4.51
CA PRO A 652 -13.24 -13.50 5.80
C PRO A 652 -11.82 -14.07 5.69
N ARG A 653 -11.57 -15.02 4.77
CA ARG A 653 -10.24 -15.60 4.55
C ARG A 653 -9.20 -14.58 4.09
N THR A 654 -9.64 -13.60 3.29
CA THR A 654 -8.74 -12.52 2.86
C THR A 654 -8.40 -11.59 4.02
N VAL A 655 -9.37 -11.25 4.88
CA VAL A 655 -9.12 -10.47 6.10
C VAL A 655 -8.16 -11.20 7.02
N GLU A 656 -8.38 -12.48 7.28
CA GLU A 656 -7.51 -13.32 8.09
C GLU A 656 -6.07 -13.35 7.54
N ALA A 657 -5.90 -13.60 6.24
CA ALA A 657 -4.59 -13.62 5.59
C ALA A 657 -3.87 -12.25 5.66
N GLN A 658 -4.62 -11.15 5.55
CA GLN A 658 -4.08 -9.80 5.69
C GLN A 658 -3.61 -9.49 7.11
N VAL A 659 -4.35 -9.94 8.13
CA VAL A 659 -3.98 -9.81 9.54
C VAL A 659 -2.73 -10.61 9.84
N GLN A 660 -2.68 -11.88 9.46
CA GLN A 660 -1.52 -12.76 9.66
C GLN A 660 -0.27 -12.22 8.95
N GLY A 661 -0.37 -11.87 7.66
CA GLY A 661 0.75 -11.33 6.89
C GLY A 661 1.25 -9.99 7.41
N ALA A 662 0.36 -9.12 7.90
CA ALA A 662 0.71 -7.86 8.52
C ALA A 662 1.43 -8.07 9.87
N ALA A 663 0.94 -9.00 10.68
CA ALA A 663 1.54 -9.35 11.96
C ALA A 663 2.96 -9.94 11.78
N VAL A 664 3.18 -10.84 10.80
CA VAL A 664 4.52 -11.38 10.50
C VAL A 664 5.48 -10.29 10.04
N MET A 665 4.99 -9.31 9.27
CA MET A 665 5.79 -8.15 8.90
C MET A 665 6.10 -7.26 10.12
N GLY A 666 5.15 -7.09 11.05
CA GLY A 666 5.35 -6.44 12.34
C GLY A 666 6.36 -7.19 13.22
N LEU A 667 6.33 -8.52 13.21
CA LEU A 667 7.33 -9.35 13.89
C LEU A 667 8.72 -9.13 13.31
N SER A 668 8.84 -9.03 11.97
CA SER A 668 10.13 -8.76 11.32
C SER A 668 10.81 -7.50 11.86
N MET A 669 10.06 -6.43 12.15
CA MET A 669 10.61 -5.20 12.74
C MET A 669 11.23 -5.41 14.12
N CYS A 670 10.83 -6.46 14.84
CA CYS A 670 11.32 -6.76 16.19
C CYS A 670 12.60 -7.59 16.20
N LEU A 671 12.88 -8.31 15.10
CA LEU A 671 14.01 -9.25 15.03
C LEU A 671 15.35 -8.53 14.81
N ALA A 672 16.39 -9.02 15.41
CA ALA A 672 17.76 -8.52 15.21
C ALA A 672 18.15 -8.57 13.74
N GLY A 673 18.77 -7.49 13.23
CA GLY A 673 19.14 -7.34 11.83
C GLY A 673 18.06 -6.75 10.92
N SER A 674 16.85 -6.50 11.40
CA SER A 674 15.80 -5.77 10.64
C SER A 674 16.00 -4.25 10.73
N ALA A 675 17.09 -3.76 10.19
CA ALA A 675 17.40 -2.34 10.12
C ALA A 675 18.20 -2.03 8.86
N ILE A 676 17.98 -0.86 8.28
CA ILE A 676 18.87 -0.27 7.28
C ILE A 676 19.74 0.77 7.98
N THR A 677 21.04 0.64 7.84
CA THR A 677 22.04 1.58 8.32
C THR A 677 22.89 2.11 7.18
N LEU A 678 23.37 3.33 7.33
CA LEU A 678 24.25 3.97 6.36
C LEU A 678 25.55 4.37 7.04
N LYS A 679 26.65 4.18 6.33
CA LYS A 679 27.98 4.66 6.71
C LYS A 679 28.56 5.47 5.55
N ASP A 680 28.94 6.71 5.80
CA ASP A 680 29.48 7.63 4.78
C ASP A 680 28.64 7.71 3.49
N GLY A 681 27.33 7.65 3.62
CA GLY A 681 26.37 7.71 2.51
C GLY A 681 26.06 6.37 1.86
N VAL A 682 26.78 5.31 2.19
CA VAL A 682 26.59 3.97 1.63
C VAL A 682 25.70 3.13 2.53
N VAL A 683 24.69 2.49 1.95
CA VAL A 683 23.82 1.53 2.64
C VAL A 683 24.60 0.24 2.94
N GLU A 684 24.63 -0.17 4.20
CA GLU A 684 25.43 -1.31 4.65
C GLU A 684 24.77 -2.66 4.31
N GLN A 685 23.44 -2.75 4.42
CA GLN A 685 22.71 -3.99 4.12
C GLN A 685 22.48 -4.15 2.62
N SER A 686 22.39 -5.41 2.20
CA SER A 686 22.28 -5.74 0.76
C SER A 686 21.27 -6.85 0.45
N ASN A 687 21.11 -7.84 1.32
CA ASN A 687 20.32 -9.02 1.04
C ASN A 687 19.72 -9.58 2.34
N PHE A 688 18.93 -10.66 2.27
CA PHE A 688 18.31 -11.31 3.44
C PHE A 688 19.31 -11.96 4.41
N GLY A 689 20.61 -11.96 4.10
CA GLY A 689 21.68 -12.37 5.01
C GLY A 689 22.03 -11.29 6.02
N ASP A 690 21.88 -10.02 5.66
CA ASP A 690 22.25 -8.84 6.45
C ASP A 690 21.06 -7.90 6.72
N PHE A 691 19.94 -8.07 6.01
CA PHE A 691 18.63 -7.49 6.31
C PHE A 691 17.63 -8.60 6.66
N THR A 692 17.46 -8.86 7.95
CA THR A 692 16.67 -10.00 8.43
C THR A 692 15.15 -9.74 8.33
N VAL A 693 14.41 -10.72 7.84
CA VAL A 693 12.95 -10.78 7.89
C VAL A 693 12.51 -12.04 8.62
N ALA A 694 11.31 -12.06 9.21
CA ALA A 694 10.77 -13.22 9.89
C ALA A 694 10.62 -14.40 8.91
N ARG A 695 11.02 -15.57 9.38
CA ARG A 695 10.93 -16.84 8.65
C ARG A 695 9.77 -17.68 9.17
N ILE A 696 9.45 -18.76 8.50
CA ILE A 696 8.37 -19.66 8.91
C ILE A 696 8.58 -20.21 10.33
N THR A 697 9.84 -20.40 10.75
CA THR A 697 10.19 -20.83 12.11
C THR A 697 9.97 -19.79 13.19
N ASP A 698 9.89 -18.52 12.82
CA ASP A 698 9.63 -17.41 13.74
C ASP A 698 8.14 -17.12 13.87
N THR A 699 7.33 -17.67 12.93
CA THR A 699 5.91 -17.37 12.82
C THR A 699 5.12 -18.02 13.95
N PRO A 700 4.36 -17.22 14.75
CA PRO A 700 3.53 -17.75 15.83
C PRO A 700 2.28 -18.45 15.32
N ALA A 701 1.57 -19.17 16.20
CA ALA A 701 0.21 -19.58 15.92
C ALA A 701 -0.72 -18.35 15.91
N PHE A 702 -1.68 -18.33 14.94
CA PHE A 702 -2.65 -17.23 14.81
C PHE A 702 -4.07 -17.70 15.06
N ASP A 703 -4.83 -16.88 15.79
CA ASP A 703 -6.29 -16.99 15.93
C ASP A 703 -6.88 -15.61 15.58
N VAL A 704 -7.55 -15.49 14.44
CA VAL A 704 -8.14 -14.23 13.97
C VAL A 704 -9.65 -14.26 14.12
N HIS A 705 -10.20 -13.30 14.83
CA HIS A 705 -11.63 -13.17 15.10
C HIS A 705 -12.12 -11.80 14.66
N ILE A 706 -13.23 -11.76 13.92
CA ILE A 706 -13.79 -10.55 13.34
C ILE A 706 -15.07 -10.18 14.08
N VAL A 707 -15.20 -8.92 14.47
CA VAL A 707 -16.42 -8.36 15.06
C VAL A 707 -17.46 -8.22 13.95
N PRO A 708 -18.65 -8.83 14.05
CA PRO A 708 -19.71 -8.69 13.06
C PRO A 708 -20.20 -7.23 12.94
N SER A 709 -20.42 -6.77 11.69
CA SER A 709 -20.99 -5.46 11.39
C SER A 709 -21.61 -5.45 9.99
N ALA A 710 -22.64 -4.68 9.78
CA ALA A 710 -23.28 -4.43 8.48
C ALA A 710 -22.89 -3.08 7.87
N ASP A 711 -22.13 -2.25 8.58
CA ASP A 711 -21.65 -0.97 8.09
C ASP A 711 -20.71 -1.15 6.89
N PRO A 712 -20.60 -0.17 5.99
CA PRO A 712 -19.71 -0.26 4.83
C PRO A 712 -18.28 -0.65 5.21
N PRO A 713 -17.57 -1.47 4.39
CA PRO A 713 -16.24 -1.99 4.71
C PRO A 713 -15.20 -0.89 4.91
N THR A 714 -14.28 -1.11 5.84
CA THR A 714 -13.12 -0.25 6.09
C THR A 714 -11.83 -0.91 5.58
N GLY A 715 -10.69 -0.20 5.71
CA GLY A 715 -9.42 -0.66 5.16
C GLY A 715 -8.79 -1.81 5.95
N MET A 716 -8.40 -2.91 5.30
CA MET A 716 -7.74 -4.06 5.96
C MET A 716 -6.41 -4.47 5.33
N GLY A 717 -5.84 -3.63 4.47
CA GLY A 717 -4.51 -3.88 3.88
C GLY A 717 -3.36 -3.81 4.89
N GLU A 718 -3.48 -2.93 5.89
CA GLU A 718 -2.37 -2.47 6.73
C GLU A 718 -2.63 -2.60 8.24
N PRO A 719 -3.88 -2.48 8.77
CA PRO A 719 -4.14 -2.34 10.20
C PRO A 719 -3.63 -3.47 11.11
N GLY A 720 -3.39 -4.65 10.58
CA GLY A 720 -2.85 -5.77 11.34
C GLY A 720 -1.36 -5.61 11.74
N LEU A 721 -0.64 -4.62 11.21
CA LEU A 721 0.79 -4.47 11.48
C LEU A 721 1.08 -3.68 12.76
N PRO A 722 0.51 -2.47 12.98
CA PRO A 722 0.90 -1.58 14.05
C PRO A 722 0.81 -2.18 15.47
N PRO A 723 -0.23 -2.94 15.84
CA PRO A 723 -0.35 -3.41 17.23
C PRO A 723 0.54 -4.61 17.57
N LEU A 724 1.23 -5.27 16.60
CA LEU A 724 2.00 -6.47 16.92
C LEU A 724 3.24 -6.16 17.75
N ALA A 725 4.09 -5.27 17.25
CA ALA A 725 5.35 -4.96 17.94
C ALA A 725 5.16 -4.45 19.37
N PRO A 726 4.21 -3.54 19.67
CA PRO A 726 3.96 -3.12 21.04
C PRO A 726 3.34 -4.23 21.90
N ALA A 727 2.44 -5.07 21.40
CA ALA A 727 1.92 -6.20 22.15
C ALA A 727 3.05 -7.17 22.55
N PHE A 728 3.94 -7.47 21.62
CA PHE A 728 5.11 -8.31 21.88
C PHE A 728 6.06 -7.66 22.88
N ALA A 729 6.38 -6.36 22.71
CA ALA A 729 7.21 -5.61 23.65
C ALA A 729 6.64 -5.59 25.07
N ASN A 730 5.31 -5.44 25.21
CA ASN A 730 4.62 -5.44 26.50
C ASN A 730 4.72 -6.80 27.21
N ALA A 731 4.62 -7.91 26.46
CA ALA A 731 4.86 -9.25 27.02
C ALA A 731 6.31 -9.42 27.52
N ILE A 732 7.28 -9.01 26.71
CA ILE A 732 8.71 -9.09 27.09
C ILE A 732 9.02 -8.20 28.29
N ALA A 733 8.48 -6.99 28.33
CA ALA A 733 8.66 -6.07 29.45
C ALA A 733 8.09 -6.63 30.78
N ARG A 734 7.03 -7.44 30.71
CA ARG A 734 6.51 -8.17 31.91
C ARG A 734 7.47 -9.25 32.40
N LEU A 735 8.13 -9.96 31.50
CA LEU A 735 9.05 -11.04 31.84
C LEU A 735 10.38 -10.51 32.36
N THR A 736 10.87 -9.42 31.79
CA THR A 736 12.22 -8.89 32.05
C THR A 736 12.23 -7.74 33.08
N GLY A 737 11.09 -7.12 33.35
CA GLY A 737 10.99 -5.86 34.08
C GLY A 737 11.51 -4.64 33.34
N LYS A 738 12.07 -4.80 32.14
CA LYS A 738 12.68 -3.72 31.33
C LYS A 738 11.81 -3.37 30.12
N PRO A 739 11.38 -2.09 29.98
CA PRO A 739 10.68 -1.64 28.76
C PRO A 739 11.63 -1.61 27.56
N LEU A 740 11.13 -2.00 26.39
CA LEU A 740 11.89 -1.97 25.13
C LEU A 740 11.71 -0.61 24.46
N ARG A 741 12.80 0.09 24.19
CA ARG A 741 12.84 1.48 23.71
C ARG A 741 13.30 1.63 22.26
N GLN A 742 13.57 0.54 21.58
CA GLN A 742 14.01 0.57 20.20
C GLN A 742 13.54 -0.64 19.40
N LEU A 743 13.46 -0.48 18.11
CA LEU A 743 13.37 -1.54 17.12
C LEU A 743 14.68 -1.59 16.30
N PRO A 744 15.17 -2.77 15.94
CA PRO A 744 14.83 -4.09 16.46
C PRO A 744 15.04 -4.19 17.99
N PHE A 745 14.45 -5.21 18.63
CA PHE A 745 14.57 -5.39 20.07
C PHE A 745 16.01 -5.60 20.53
N LYS A 746 16.41 -4.89 21.59
CA LYS A 746 17.63 -5.16 22.34
C LYS A 746 17.24 -5.45 23.80
N LEU A 747 17.57 -6.64 24.29
CA LEU A 747 17.29 -7.08 25.65
C LEU A 747 18.45 -6.79 26.62
N THR A 748 19.62 -6.44 26.10
CA THR A 748 20.85 -6.14 26.89
C THR A 748 21.03 -4.65 27.05
#